data_2b27d015572f309a9e5091f7b4a43ff0
#
_entry.id   2b27d015572f309a9e5091f7b4a43ff0
#
_cell.length_a   1.000
_cell.length_b   1.000
_cell.length_c   1.000
_cell.angle_alpha   90.00
_cell.angle_beta   90.00
_cell.angle_gamma   90.00
#
_symmetry.space_group_name_H-M   'P 1'
#
loop_
_entity.id
_entity.type
_entity.pdbx_description
1 polymer ?
#
loop_
_entity_poly.entity_id
_entity_poly.type
_entity_poly.pdbx_seq_one_letter_code
_entity_poly.pdbx_strand_id
1 'polypeptide(L)'
;MTQVQASAPGKLYIAGEYAVVDGSAAIVAAVNRYVTVKVDDENLPTLSPESRKYYGVIVSEKENYKPIFWTRSSDGSIEILGDEKYAYVLAAMRVIDSYASECFAPNMDRKSYNLHISSELDDAKSGRKYGLGSSAAITVATVRALCKWYGLKPDVPTICKLSLIASSMVKKSGSGGDVAASSCGGWILYRAYNREWLESELGLIKSGESDFSKLLRKKWPRLEFKRINVSKTLKLLVGWTGSPASSAQLVSSVESSVESSVESSVSSEIAHSFTYQDFCDQSEVCVQKLAQSLENFSLEESSMRKSSLAKSSLKESELNNISACFAQNRELLQKLSALTGTLIETPKLTRLIEDAIFAGIPAKTSGAGGGDCAIALTTIYEKNRIESMKSAWENHGIMPLNIEVAQIIDDGENSETCVAKVTENSEACVAKASENQPSKSIQNRKDAHLALADAQYNPRANSGFDSVRFMPNALPQVALDEVDSSVRVFAEDASCACSASANPAFLWSSPLYINAMTGGSANAQKINAQLARVAAKTGVTIASGSLSAALQNDALTSTFSVIRSENPRGFVMANVSAGTSQSDAMRAVDMLQANALQVHLNAAQELVMPEGDRDFRNWLKNIEQIVRSCERMRVPVVVKETGCGMTARDVLRLRDVGVRAVDVSGRGGTNFVTIENARRSHGGYDYLADWGLTTVESLIDIRKCEALKANPVEIFASGGVRTPLDVVRALALGASAVGVAGEFLHTLMHEGEDALTQQISDWQEQIRVIMALLGCKSVADLRDKTEFVHSDCLGK
;
A
#
# COMPACT_ATOMS: atom_id res chain seq x y z
N MET A 1 25.67 -23.22 21.43
CA MET A 1 24.98 -22.15 20.68
C MET A 1 25.35 -22.35 19.22
N THR A 2 24.33 -22.63 18.42
CA THR A 2 24.49 -22.71 16.97
C THR A 2 24.10 -21.37 16.38
N GLN A 3 25.00 -20.77 15.61
CA GLN A 3 24.73 -19.50 14.94
C GLN A 3 25.14 -19.58 13.49
N VAL A 4 24.28 -19.11 12.59
CA VAL A 4 24.57 -18.97 11.16
C VAL A 4 24.13 -17.58 10.68
N GLN A 5 24.76 -17.12 9.61
CA GLN A 5 24.43 -15.81 9.02
C GLN A 5 24.51 -15.90 7.51
N ALA A 6 23.61 -15.16 6.84
CA ALA A 6 23.65 -14.97 5.40
C ALA A 6 23.20 -13.57 5.03
N SER A 7 23.77 -13.06 3.94
CA SER A 7 23.46 -11.76 3.38
C SER A 7 23.01 -11.89 1.93
N ALA A 8 22.17 -10.95 1.49
CA ALA A 8 21.76 -10.80 0.10
C ALA A 8 21.84 -9.33 -0.32
N PRO A 9 22.36 -9.03 -1.52
CA PRO A 9 22.51 -7.67 -2.02
C PRO A 9 21.17 -7.08 -2.45
N GLY A 10 21.06 -5.76 -2.42
CA GLY A 10 20.04 -5.03 -3.14
C GLY A 10 20.22 -5.07 -4.65
N LYS A 11 19.35 -4.42 -5.42
CA LYS A 11 19.36 -4.44 -6.88
C LYS A 11 19.03 -3.09 -7.51
N LEU A 12 19.43 -2.91 -8.77
CA LEU A 12 19.01 -1.84 -9.68
C LEU A 12 18.65 -2.44 -11.04
N TYR A 13 17.53 -2.00 -11.62
CA TYR A 13 17.22 -2.28 -13.02
C TYR A 13 18.05 -1.38 -13.92
N ILE A 14 18.68 -1.97 -14.91
CA ILE A 14 19.50 -1.27 -15.90
C ILE A 14 18.72 -1.03 -17.19
N ALA A 15 17.91 -2.01 -17.61
CA ALA A 15 16.98 -1.90 -18.73
C ALA A 15 15.92 -3.01 -18.65
N GLY A 16 14.78 -2.82 -19.34
CA GLY A 16 13.72 -3.82 -19.44
C GLY A 16 12.67 -3.72 -18.34
N GLU A 17 12.61 -2.58 -17.64
CA GLU A 17 11.57 -2.28 -16.65
C GLU A 17 10.18 -2.40 -17.30
N TYR A 18 9.19 -2.85 -16.54
CA TYR A 18 7.82 -3.13 -16.97
C TYR A 18 7.70 -4.28 -17.97
N ALA A 19 8.33 -4.24 -19.14
CA ALA A 19 8.26 -5.28 -20.16
C ALA A 19 8.64 -6.69 -19.63
N VAL A 20 9.53 -6.75 -18.62
CA VAL A 20 9.94 -7.99 -17.97
C VAL A 20 8.79 -8.72 -17.26
N VAL A 21 7.73 -8.02 -16.90
CA VAL A 21 6.53 -8.59 -16.26
C VAL A 21 5.81 -9.53 -17.23
N ASP A 22 5.79 -9.19 -18.53
CA ASP A 22 5.15 -9.97 -19.58
C ASP A 22 6.10 -10.92 -20.32
N GLY A 23 7.32 -11.08 -19.79
CA GLY A 23 8.28 -12.08 -20.23
C GLY A 23 9.35 -11.59 -21.19
N SER A 24 9.43 -10.27 -21.46
CA SER A 24 10.60 -9.67 -22.12
C SER A 24 11.83 -9.75 -21.23
N ALA A 25 13.02 -9.65 -21.83
CA ALA A 25 14.24 -9.65 -21.07
C ALA A 25 14.45 -8.34 -20.29
N ALA A 26 15.20 -8.41 -19.19
CA ALA A 26 15.70 -7.26 -18.45
C ALA A 26 17.16 -7.45 -18.03
N ILE A 27 17.90 -6.35 -17.89
CA ILE A 27 19.22 -6.36 -17.24
C ILE A 27 19.06 -5.82 -15.85
N VAL A 28 19.47 -6.59 -14.84
CA VAL A 28 19.43 -6.21 -13.43
C VAL A 28 20.82 -6.36 -12.82
N ALA A 29 21.25 -5.37 -12.06
CA ALA A 29 22.53 -5.41 -11.35
C ALA A 29 22.29 -5.52 -9.84
N ALA A 30 22.96 -6.45 -9.19
CA ALA A 30 23.06 -6.51 -7.74
C ALA A 30 24.01 -5.41 -7.23
N VAL A 31 23.70 -4.82 -6.07
CA VAL A 31 24.48 -3.69 -5.53
C VAL A 31 25.02 -4.01 -4.13
N ASN A 32 26.18 -3.41 -3.79
CA ASN A 32 26.91 -3.61 -2.55
C ASN A 32 26.26 -2.97 -1.30
N ARG A 33 24.96 -3.10 -1.20
CA ARG A 33 24.14 -2.79 -0.02
C ARG A 33 23.36 -4.04 0.31
N TYR A 34 23.39 -4.49 1.54
CA TYR A 34 22.94 -5.82 1.91
C TYR A 34 21.81 -5.80 2.94
N VAL A 35 20.97 -6.81 2.88
CA VAL A 35 20.19 -7.28 4.02
C VAL A 35 20.89 -8.51 4.57
N THR A 36 21.08 -8.54 5.88
CA THR A 36 21.71 -9.66 6.58
C THR A 36 20.72 -10.29 7.54
N VAL A 37 20.62 -11.61 7.51
CA VAL A 37 19.80 -12.40 8.43
C VAL A 37 20.72 -13.35 9.21
N LYS A 38 20.71 -13.22 10.53
CA LYS A 38 21.36 -14.08 11.49
C LYS A 38 20.31 -15.00 12.10
N VAL A 39 20.61 -16.29 12.22
CA VAL A 39 19.77 -17.31 12.86
C VAL A 39 20.56 -17.91 14.01
N ASP A 40 19.94 -17.98 15.18
CA ASP A 40 20.55 -18.60 16.37
C ASP A 40 19.50 -19.28 17.26
N ASP A 41 20.01 -20.06 18.24
CA ASP A 41 19.22 -20.74 19.29
C ASP A 41 19.44 -20.10 20.67
N GLU A 42 19.89 -18.87 20.75
CA GLU A 42 20.21 -18.18 21.99
C GLU A 42 18.93 -17.81 22.77
N ASN A 43 18.94 -18.08 24.08
CA ASN A 43 17.80 -17.78 24.99
C ASN A 43 16.45 -18.38 24.59
N LEU A 44 16.44 -19.45 23.79
CA LEU A 44 15.21 -20.19 23.55
C LEU A 44 14.73 -20.89 24.83
N PRO A 45 13.39 -20.88 25.11
CA PRO A 45 12.85 -21.57 26.27
C PRO A 45 13.18 -23.07 26.24
N THR A 46 13.86 -23.57 27.27
CA THR A 46 14.19 -25.01 27.45
C THR A 46 12.99 -25.86 27.93
N LEU A 47 11.80 -25.49 27.57
CA LEU A 47 10.57 -26.16 27.94
C LEU A 47 10.32 -27.39 27.04
N SER A 48 9.64 -28.42 27.60
CA SER A 48 9.22 -29.57 26.80
C SER A 48 8.39 -29.15 25.58
N PRO A 49 8.37 -29.93 24.47
CA PRO A 49 7.59 -29.59 23.30
C PRO A 49 6.11 -29.29 23.56
N GLU A 50 5.52 -29.92 24.58
CA GLU A 50 4.12 -29.78 24.96
C GLU A 50 3.79 -28.46 25.68
N SER A 51 4.80 -27.79 26.24
CA SER A 51 4.64 -26.54 27.01
C SER A 51 5.17 -25.30 26.27
N ARG A 52 5.71 -25.43 25.05
CA ARG A 52 6.23 -24.31 24.25
C ARG A 52 5.09 -23.49 23.65
N LYS A 53 4.93 -22.26 24.14
CA LYS A 53 4.02 -21.28 23.54
C LYS A 53 4.61 -20.61 22.28
N TYR A 54 5.94 -20.52 22.21
CA TYR A 54 6.67 -19.87 21.10
C TYR A 54 7.88 -20.71 20.69
N TYR A 55 8.20 -20.71 19.37
CA TYR A 55 9.34 -21.41 18.79
C TYR A 55 10.53 -20.49 18.52
N GLY A 56 10.36 -19.18 18.61
CA GLY A 56 11.42 -18.20 18.46
C GLY A 56 10.89 -16.79 18.27
N VAL A 57 11.82 -15.85 18.03
CA VAL A 57 11.54 -14.44 17.83
C VAL A 57 12.15 -13.95 16.53
N ILE A 58 11.47 -13.01 15.86
CA ILE A 58 11.98 -12.25 14.72
C ILE A 58 12.25 -10.83 15.22
N VAL A 59 13.49 -10.38 15.11
CA VAL A 59 13.95 -9.05 15.53
C VAL A 59 14.55 -8.32 14.35
N SER A 60 14.19 -7.06 14.16
CA SER A 60 14.83 -6.15 13.20
C SER A 60 15.56 -5.05 13.94
N GLU A 61 16.71 -4.64 13.44
CA GLU A 61 17.47 -3.49 13.97
C GLU A 61 16.81 -2.13 13.69
N LYS A 62 15.76 -2.09 12.88
CA LYS A 62 14.99 -0.87 12.64
C LYS A 62 14.23 -0.48 13.89
N GLU A 63 14.41 0.76 14.37
CA GLU A 63 13.83 1.29 15.61
C GLU A 63 12.31 1.11 15.73
N ASN A 64 11.59 1.12 14.60
CA ASN A 64 10.13 1.00 14.55
C ASN A 64 9.59 -0.45 14.43
N TYR A 65 10.48 -1.47 14.43
CA TYR A 65 10.08 -2.86 14.31
C TYR A 65 10.13 -3.57 15.66
N LYS A 66 8.95 -3.80 16.25
CA LYS A 66 8.85 -4.59 17.50
C LYS A 66 9.20 -6.04 17.23
N PRO A 67 9.89 -6.73 18.17
CA PRO A 67 10.10 -8.17 18.08
C PRO A 67 8.77 -8.90 17.93
N ILE A 68 8.73 -9.90 17.05
CA ILE A 68 7.56 -10.73 16.77
C ILE A 68 7.88 -12.17 17.10
N PHE A 69 6.99 -12.81 17.84
CA PHE A 69 7.11 -14.23 18.15
C PHE A 69 6.46 -15.06 17.06
N TRP A 70 7.11 -16.17 16.71
CA TRP A 70 6.54 -17.16 15.82
C TRP A 70 6.26 -18.47 16.56
N THR A 71 5.28 -19.20 16.08
CA THR A 71 4.83 -20.47 16.66
C THR A 71 4.57 -21.49 15.56
N ARG A 72 4.28 -22.73 15.98
CA ARG A 72 3.76 -23.77 15.09
C ARG A 72 2.34 -24.12 15.49
N SER A 73 1.46 -24.23 14.51
CA SER A 73 0.11 -24.75 14.66
C SER A 73 0.14 -26.28 14.86
N SER A 74 -1.01 -26.87 15.14
CA SER A 74 -1.15 -28.31 15.38
C SER A 74 -0.77 -29.17 14.16
N ASP A 75 -0.88 -28.65 12.93
CA ASP A 75 -0.43 -29.28 11.68
C ASP A 75 1.07 -29.06 11.42
N GLY A 76 1.76 -28.32 12.29
CA GLY A 76 3.17 -28.00 12.22
C GLY A 76 3.51 -26.81 11.31
N SER A 77 2.51 -26.11 10.75
CA SER A 77 2.75 -24.91 9.96
C SER A 77 3.28 -23.75 10.80
N ILE A 78 4.08 -22.88 10.20
CA ILE A 78 4.66 -21.71 10.87
C ILE A 78 3.65 -20.56 10.86
N GLU A 79 3.39 -20.00 12.04
CA GLU A 79 2.56 -18.84 12.25
C GLU A 79 3.31 -17.75 13.02
N ILE A 80 3.04 -16.49 12.73
CA ILE A 80 3.53 -15.36 13.52
C ILE A 80 2.39 -14.75 14.32
N LEU A 81 2.71 -14.34 15.56
CA LEU A 81 1.78 -13.66 16.45
C LEU A 81 2.04 -12.16 16.36
N GLY A 82 1.40 -11.49 15.39
CA GLY A 82 1.54 -10.05 15.21
C GLY A 82 1.58 -9.59 13.74
N ASP A 83 2.30 -8.53 13.48
CA ASP A 83 2.25 -7.66 12.32
C ASP A 83 2.73 -8.32 11.00
N GLU A 84 2.03 -8.06 9.88
CA GLU A 84 2.36 -8.54 8.51
C GLU A 84 3.65 -7.96 7.93
N LYS A 85 4.33 -7.04 8.64
CA LYS A 85 5.61 -6.42 8.22
C LYS A 85 6.70 -7.43 7.88
N TYR A 86 6.57 -8.67 8.38
CA TYR A 86 7.48 -9.77 8.11
C TYR A 86 6.96 -10.80 7.10
N ALA A 87 5.96 -10.47 6.28
CA ALA A 87 5.33 -11.40 5.33
C ALA A 87 6.36 -12.15 4.45
N TYR A 88 7.37 -11.45 3.94
CA TYR A 88 8.44 -12.05 3.12
C TYR A 88 9.34 -13.00 3.92
N VAL A 89 9.62 -12.68 5.18
CA VAL A 89 10.39 -13.55 6.09
C VAL A 89 9.58 -14.80 6.40
N LEU A 90 8.30 -14.64 6.75
CA LEU A 90 7.39 -15.75 7.05
C LEU A 90 7.22 -16.68 5.84
N ALA A 91 7.04 -16.14 4.64
CA ALA A 91 6.95 -16.94 3.43
C ALA A 91 8.24 -17.74 3.18
N ALA A 92 9.41 -17.11 3.35
CA ALA A 92 10.71 -17.80 3.25
C ALA A 92 10.86 -18.89 4.32
N MET A 93 10.44 -18.62 5.57
CA MET A 93 10.45 -19.61 6.65
C MET A 93 9.60 -20.83 6.29
N ARG A 94 8.36 -20.61 5.81
CA ARG A 94 7.42 -21.68 5.41
C ARG A 94 7.96 -22.53 4.26
N VAL A 95 8.50 -21.90 3.22
CA VAL A 95 9.06 -22.58 2.05
C VAL A 95 10.28 -23.43 2.45
N ILE A 96 11.19 -22.89 3.25
CA ILE A 96 12.39 -23.63 3.65
C ILE A 96 12.07 -24.73 4.67
N ASP A 97 11.13 -24.51 5.58
CA ASP A 97 10.68 -25.53 6.52
C ASP A 97 10.06 -26.74 5.79
N SER A 98 9.21 -26.49 4.79
CA SER A 98 8.63 -27.55 3.96
C SER A 98 9.71 -28.26 3.12
N TYR A 99 10.59 -27.51 2.46
CA TYR A 99 11.68 -28.08 1.67
C TYR A 99 12.66 -28.91 2.51
N ALA A 100 13.03 -28.42 3.70
CA ALA A 100 13.87 -29.16 4.63
C ALA A 100 13.20 -30.45 5.14
N SER A 101 11.89 -30.39 5.39
CA SER A 101 11.12 -31.60 5.80
C SER A 101 11.11 -32.67 4.71
N GLU A 102 11.05 -32.29 3.44
CA GLU A 102 11.18 -33.21 2.30
C GLU A 102 12.60 -33.83 2.16
N CYS A 103 13.64 -33.02 2.44
CA CYS A 103 15.03 -33.44 2.28
C CYS A 103 15.50 -34.42 3.36
N PHE A 104 15.02 -34.32 4.60
CA PHE A 104 15.53 -35.02 5.75
C PHE A 104 14.67 -36.19 6.26
N ALA A 105 13.51 -36.49 5.62
CA ALA A 105 12.60 -37.58 5.97
C ALA A 105 11.92 -37.46 7.38
N PRO A 106 10.93 -38.32 7.79
CA PRO A 106 9.96 -38.05 8.83
C PRO A 106 10.48 -37.84 10.26
N ASN A 107 11.76 -37.94 10.52
CA ASN A 107 12.38 -37.79 11.84
C ASN A 107 13.16 -36.46 12.01
N MET A 108 12.92 -35.45 11.18
CA MET A 108 13.57 -34.16 11.36
C MET A 108 13.07 -33.49 12.64
N ASP A 109 13.98 -33.29 13.61
CA ASP A 109 13.69 -32.43 14.77
C ASP A 109 13.47 -31.00 14.29
N ARG A 110 12.23 -30.53 14.31
CA ARG A 110 11.86 -29.19 13.88
C ARG A 110 12.43 -28.17 14.83
N LYS A 111 13.61 -27.65 14.52
CA LYS A 111 14.38 -26.72 15.35
C LYS A 111 13.64 -25.43 15.63
N SER A 112 13.70 -24.97 16.85
CA SER A 112 13.37 -23.60 17.24
C SER A 112 14.57 -22.70 16.92
N TYR A 113 14.30 -21.43 16.56
CA TYR A 113 15.37 -20.45 16.25
C TYR A 113 14.88 -19.03 16.34
N ASN A 114 15.79 -18.09 16.52
CA ASN A 114 15.55 -16.65 16.40
C ASN A 114 16.09 -16.14 15.07
N LEU A 115 15.47 -15.11 14.55
CA LEU A 115 15.91 -14.39 13.35
C LEU A 115 16.23 -12.94 13.73
N HIS A 116 17.44 -12.50 13.45
CA HIS A 116 17.89 -11.12 13.59
C HIS A 116 18.18 -10.53 12.21
N ILE A 117 17.53 -9.41 11.90
CA ILE A 117 17.53 -8.82 10.57
C ILE A 117 18.16 -7.43 10.64
N SER A 118 19.19 -7.19 9.84
CA SER A 118 19.79 -5.87 9.61
C SER A 118 19.75 -5.49 8.14
N SER A 119 19.65 -4.20 7.83
CA SER A 119 19.48 -3.70 6.46
C SER A 119 20.27 -2.43 6.20
N GLU A 120 21.06 -2.43 5.12
CA GLU A 120 21.77 -1.26 4.58
C GLU A 120 21.00 -0.59 3.41
N LEU A 121 19.74 -1.03 3.13
CA LEU A 121 18.96 -0.60 1.98
C LEU A 121 18.07 0.62 2.26
N ASP A 122 18.23 1.21 3.44
CA ASP A 122 17.51 2.39 3.87
C ASP A 122 18.51 3.50 4.27
N ASP A 123 18.10 4.75 4.15
CA ASP A 123 18.89 5.88 4.60
C ASP A 123 18.98 5.90 6.15
N ALA A 124 20.17 5.85 6.68
CA ALA A 124 20.40 5.77 8.12
C ALA A 124 19.89 7.02 8.90
N LYS A 125 19.76 8.17 8.23
CA LYS A 125 19.32 9.42 8.87
C LYS A 125 17.82 9.58 8.87
N SER A 126 17.16 9.28 7.75
CA SER A 126 15.71 9.47 7.57
C SER A 126 14.89 8.18 7.71
N GLY A 127 15.52 7.01 7.76
CA GLY A 127 14.85 5.71 7.74
C GLY A 127 14.14 5.39 6.42
N ARG A 128 14.24 6.26 5.39
CA ARG A 128 13.56 6.09 4.11
C ARG A 128 14.29 5.08 3.23
N LYS A 129 13.52 4.28 2.49
CA LYS A 129 14.07 3.30 1.55
C LYS A 129 14.74 3.98 0.37
N TYR A 130 15.88 3.45 -0.06
CA TYR A 130 16.55 3.88 -1.29
C TYR A 130 15.91 3.34 -2.59
N GLY A 131 14.92 2.43 -2.51
CA GLY A 131 14.36 1.77 -3.71
C GLY A 131 15.20 0.61 -4.27
N LEU A 132 16.13 0.10 -3.50
CA LEU A 132 17.10 -0.93 -3.89
C LEU A 132 16.59 -2.38 -3.74
N GLY A 133 15.27 -2.62 -3.64
CA GLY A 133 14.69 -3.96 -3.62
C GLY A 133 14.80 -4.70 -2.28
N SER A 134 14.50 -4.03 -1.17
CA SER A 134 14.61 -4.59 0.18
C SER A 134 13.79 -5.87 0.40
N SER A 135 12.59 -5.98 -0.22
CA SER A 135 11.73 -7.18 -0.13
C SER A 135 12.40 -8.42 -0.73
N ALA A 136 13.05 -8.29 -1.88
CA ALA A 136 13.78 -9.40 -2.50
C ALA A 136 15.03 -9.77 -1.70
N ALA A 137 15.81 -8.77 -1.27
CA ALA A 137 17.02 -9.01 -0.50
C ALA A 137 16.72 -9.71 0.84
N ILE A 138 15.67 -9.32 1.57
CA ILE A 138 15.29 -9.98 2.83
C ILE A 138 14.81 -11.42 2.59
N THR A 139 14.04 -11.67 1.51
CA THR A 139 13.61 -13.02 1.13
C THR A 139 14.81 -13.92 0.87
N VAL A 140 15.74 -13.49 0.02
CA VAL A 140 16.94 -14.27 -0.35
C VAL A 140 17.87 -14.47 0.86
N ALA A 141 18.09 -13.44 1.69
CA ALA A 141 18.90 -13.55 2.89
C ALA A 141 18.30 -14.55 3.88
N THR A 142 16.96 -14.53 4.08
CA THR A 142 16.25 -15.47 4.94
C THR A 142 16.35 -16.91 4.41
N VAL A 143 16.10 -17.11 3.11
CA VAL A 143 16.23 -18.43 2.45
C VAL A 143 17.64 -18.98 2.65
N ARG A 144 18.68 -18.19 2.39
CA ARG A 144 20.07 -18.61 2.57
C ARG A 144 20.41 -18.93 4.02
N ALA A 145 20.01 -18.07 4.96
CA ALA A 145 20.29 -18.27 6.38
C ALA A 145 19.63 -19.54 6.90
N LEU A 146 18.38 -19.80 6.53
CA LEU A 146 17.64 -20.99 6.94
C LEU A 146 18.15 -22.26 6.25
N CYS A 147 18.56 -22.19 4.98
CA CYS A 147 19.26 -23.32 4.34
C CYS A 147 20.52 -23.70 5.12
N LYS A 148 21.35 -22.72 5.51
CA LYS A 148 22.53 -22.96 6.37
C LYS A 148 22.14 -23.53 7.74
N TRP A 149 21.05 -23.02 8.36
CA TRP A 149 20.57 -23.48 9.66
C TRP A 149 20.16 -24.95 9.64
N TYR A 150 19.47 -25.37 8.58
CA TYR A 150 19.07 -26.75 8.38
C TYR A 150 20.18 -27.63 7.79
N GLY A 151 21.37 -27.08 7.46
CA GLY A 151 22.46 -27.82 6.83
C GLY A 151 22.25 -28.17 5.36
N LEU A 152 21.28 -27.48 4.72
CA LEU A 152 21.04 -27.59 3.27
C LEU A 152 22.10 -26.82 2.49
N LYS A 153 22.51 -27.36 1.34
CA LYS A 153 23.52 -26.75 0.43
C LYS A 153 22.96 -26.63 -1.00
N PRO A 154 21.88 -25.89 -1.21
CA PRO A 154 21.34 -25.68 -2.55
C PRO A 154 22.26 -24.78 -3.36
N ASP A 155 22.33 -25.00 -4.69
CA ASP A 155 23.02 -24.14 -5.63
C ASP A 155 22.30 -22.79 -5.81
N VAL A 156 22.97 -21.83 -6.46
CA VAL A 156 22.39 -20.49 -6.69
C VAL A 156 21.05 -20.53 -7.46
N PRO A 157 20.90 -21.35 -8.53
CA PRO A 157 19.60 -21.55 -9.18
C PRO A 157 18.49 -22.03 -8.25
N THR A 158 18.78 -22.96 -7.36
CA THR A 158 17.82 -23.48 -6.37
C THR A 158 17.46 -22.42 -5.33
N ILE A 159 18.44 -21.67 -4.80
CA ILE A 159 18.19 -20.50 -3.93
C ILE A 159 17.27 -19.49 -4.62
N CYS A 160 17.53 -19.20 -5.89
CA CYS A 160 16.70 -18.28 -6.67
C CYS A 160 15.24 -18.79 -6.78
N LYS A 161 15.05 -20.06 -7.17
CA LYS A 161 13.70 -20.66 -7.29
C LYS A 161 12.96 -20.69 -5.95
N LEU A 162 13.60 -21.10 -4.86
CA LEU A 162 13.02 -21.09 -3.50
C LEU A 162 12.61 -19.67 -3.09
N SER A 163 13.44 -18.68 -3.40
CA SER A 163 13.15 -17.28 -3.10
C SER A 163 12.03 -16.71 -3.98
N LEU A 164 11.94 -17.14 -5.26
CA LEU A 164 10.83 -16.78 -6.15
C LEU A 164 9.51 -17.38 -5.66
N ILE A 165 9.49 -18.64 -5.21
CA ILE A 165 8.33 -19.28 -4.58
C ILE A 165 7.89 -18.47 -3.35
N ALA A 166 8.81 -18.18 -2.42
CA ALA A 166 8.51 -17.42 -1.22
C ALA A 166 7.96 -16.01 -1.55
N SER A 167 8.57 -15.33 -2.53
CA SER A 167 8.11 -14.02 -2.97
C SER A 167 6.73 -14.05 -3.62
N SER A 168 6.42 -15.07 -4.44
CA SER A 168 5.11 -15.24 -5.09
C SER A 168 3.96 -15.48 -4.09
N MET A 169 4.25 -16.09 -2.94
CA MET A 169 3.27 -16.28 -1.86
C MET A 169 2.84 -14.96 -1.19
N VAL A 170 3.68 -13.94 -1.23
CA VAL A 170 3.40 -12.61 -0.63
C VAL A 170 2.82 -11.66 -1.67
N LYS A 171 3.37 -11.68 -2.89
CA LYS A 171 3.00 -10.77 -3.96
C LYS A 171 2.79 -11.54 -5.26
N LYS A 172 1.56 -11.58 -5.74
CA LYS A 172 1.20 -12.26 -7.00
C LYS A 172 1.72 -11.51 -8.23
N SER A 173 1.81 -10.18 -8.19
CA SER A 173 2.31 -9.34 -9.27
C SER A 173 3.78 -8.97 -9.05
N GLY A 174 4.68 -9.42 -9.88
CA GLY A 174 6.10 -9.09 -9.79
C GLY A 174 6.93 -9.94 -10.77
N SER A 175 7.92 -9.36 -11.42
CA SER A 175 8.75 -10.09 -12.39
C SER A 175 9.68 -11.10 -11.75
N GLY A 176 10.09 -10.88 -10.48
CA GLY A 176 11.11 -11.69 -9.80
C GLY A 176 12.56 -11.36 -10.17
N GLY A 177 12.79 -10.37 -11.03
CA GLY A 177 14.15 -9.97 -11.44
C GLY A 177 15.00 -9.43 -10.30
N ASP A 178 14.36 -8.79 -9.31
CA ASP A 178 14.97 -8.36 -8.06
C ASP A 178 15.46 -9.55 -7.22
N VAL A 179 14.65 -10.60 -7.11
CA VAL A 179 15.01 -11.85 -6.42
C VAL A 179 16.17 -12.54 -7.13
N ALA A 180 16.13 -12.60 -8.47
CA ALA A 180 17.21 -13.21 -9.25
C ALA A 180 18.53 -12.46 -9.07
N ALA A 181 18.54 -11.12 -9.13
CA ALA A 181 19.74 -10.31 -8.90
C ALA A 181 20.29 -10.48 -7.48
N SER A 182 19.43 -10.42 -6.46
CA SER A 182 19.83 -10.66 -5.06
C SER A 182 20.35 -12.09 -4.81
N SER A 183 19.91 -13.06 -5.64
CA SER A 183 20.39 -14.44 -5.55
C SER A 183 21.73 -14.66 -6.27
N CYS A 184 21.96 -14.04 -7.42
CA CYS A 184 23.12 -14.31 -8.27
C CYS A 184 24.32 -13.41 -7.99
N GLY A 185 24.07 -12.17 -7.54
CA GLY A 185 25.10 -11.13 -7.53
C GLY A 185 25.49 -10.68 -8.94
N GLY A 186 26.33 -9.65 -9.06
CA GLY A 186 26.83 -9.16 -10.34
C GLY A 186 25.72 -8.58 -11.24
N TRP A 187 25.93 -8.68 -12.55
CA TRP A 187 24.99 -8.30 -13.59
C TRP A 187 24.32 -9.53 -14.19
N ILE A 188 23.01 -9.51 -14.35
CA ILE A 188 22.25 -10.62 -14.93
C ILE A 188 21.34 -10.14 -16.05
N LEU A 189 21.25 -10.94 -17.10
CA LEU A 189 20.13 -10.93 -18.05
C LEU A 189 19.06 -11.86 -17.48
N TYR A 190 17.87 -11.36 -17.30
CA TYR A 190 16.77 -12.03 -16.63
C TYR A 190 15.51 -12.04 -17.49
N ARG A 191 14.78 -13.14 -17.47
CA ARG A 191 13.45 -13.28 -18.06
C ARG A 191 12.51 -13.94 -17.05
N ALA A 192 11.33 -13.36 -16.86
CA ALA A 192 10.36 -13.81 -15.85
C ALA A 192 9.78 -15.18 -16.18
N TYR A 193 9.51 -15.97 -15.15
CA TYR A 193 8.82 -17.25 -15.24
C TYR A 193 7.33 -17.09 -15.59
N ASN A 194 6.69 -18.18 -16.08
CA ASN A 194 5.24 -18.21 -16.26
C ASN A 194 4.55 -18.34 -14.88
N ARG A 195 3.78 -17.34 -14.50
CA ARG A 195 3.13 -17.25 -13.18
C ARG A 195 2.01 -18.25 -13.01
N GLU A 196 1.14 -18.39 -14.00
CA GLU A 196 0.01 -19.32 -13.97
C GLU A 196 0.49 -20.77 -13.83
N TRP A 197 1.59 -21.10 -14.52
CA TRP A 197 2.24 -22.38 -14.37
C TRP A 197 2.76 -22.61 -12.95
N LEU A 198 3.41 -21.60 -12.33
CA LEU A 198 3.90 -21.74 -10.96
C LEU A 198 2.73 -21.85 -9.96
N GLU A 199 1.67 -21.09 -10.13
CA GLU A 199 0.46 -21.19 -9.29
C GLU A 199 -0.18 -22.58 -9.39
N SER A 200 -0.27 -23.15 -10.59
CA SER A 200 -0.72 -24.53 -10.81
C SER A 200 0.15 -25.55 -10.08
N GLU A 201 1.47 -25.45 -10.21
CA GLU A 201 2.40 -26.36 -9.54
C GLU A 201 2.34 -26.25 -8.01
N LEU A 202 2.19 -25.04 -7.47
CA LEU A 202 1.98 -24.83 -6.03
C LEU A 202 0.62 -25.37 -5.56
N GLY A 203 -0.38 -25.39 -6.43
CA GLY A 203 -1.66 -26.06 -6.22
C GLY A 203 -1.49 -27.58 -6.02
N LEU A 204 -0.69 -28.23 -6.89
CA LEU A 204 -0.37 -29.66 -6.77
C LEU A 204 0.41 -30.00 -5.49
N ILE A 205 1.28 -29.10 -5.02
CA ILE A 205 1.97 -29.30 -3.74
C ILE A 205 0.98 -29.21 -2.58
N LYS A 206 0.04 -28.27 -2.61
CA LYS A 206 -0.98 -28.13 -1.57
C LYS A 206 -1.96 -29.32 -1.52
N SER A 207 -2.28 -29.94 -2.67
CA SER A 207 -3.11 -31.14 -2.71
C SER A 207 -2.34 -32.43 -2.34
N GLY A 208 -1.02 -32.37 -2.17
CA GLY A 208 -0.18 -33.53 -1.89
C GLY A 208 0.19 -34.36 -3.12
N GLU A 209 -0.14 -33.88 -4.33
CA GLU A 209 0.17 -34.56 -5.59
C GLU A 209 1.60 -34.31 -6.09
N SER A 210 2.27 -33.30 -5.54
CA SER A 210 3.67 -32.93 -5.85
C SER A 210 4.38 -32.43 -4.60
N ASP A 211 5.71 -32.15 -4.73
CA ASP A 211 6.56 -31.65 -3.66
C ASP A 211 7.50 -30.56 -4.19
N PHE A 212 8.12 -29.78 -3.27
CA PHE A 212 9.09 -28.75 -3.63
C PHE A 212 10.30 -29.32 -4.38
N SER A 213 10.79 -30.48 -3.98
CA SER A 213 11.95 -31.14 -4.60
C SER A 213 11.71 -31.45 -6.07
N LYS A 214 10.50 -31.88 -6.43
CA LYS A 214 10.11 -32.10 -7.84
C LYS A 214 9.98 -30.78 -8.59
N LEU A 215 9.33 -29.77 -8.00
CA LEU A 215 9.15 -28.44 -8.61
C LEU A 215 10.52 -27.78 -8.91
N LEU A 216 11.47 -27.84 -7.98
CA LEU A 216 12.79 -27.25 -8.14
C LEU A 216 13.63 -27.89 -9.27
N ARG A 217 13.46 -29.20 -9.53
CA ARG A 217 14.13 -29.93 -10.62
C ARG A 217 13.50 -29.64 -11.99
N LYS A 218 12.25 -29.24 -12.07
CA LYS A 218 11.60 -28.89 -13.34
C LYS A 218 12.29 -27.69 -13.98
N LYS A 219 12.29 -27.67 -15.32
CA LYS A 219 12.59 -26.45 -16.07
C LYS A 219 11.35 -25.56 -16.01
N TRP A 220 11.48 -24.37 -15.39
CA TRP A 220 10.38 -23.44 -15.31
C TRP A 220 10.16 -22.75 -16.66
N PRO A 221 8.93 -22.75 -17.20
CA PRO A 221 8.63 -22.07 -18.47
C PRO A 221 9.02 -20.59 -18.41
N ARG A 222 9.69 -20.14 -19.44
CA ARG A 222 10.25 -18.78 -19.64
C ARG A 222 11.35 -18.33 -18.66
N LEU A 223 11.50 -18.93 -17.48
CA LEU A 223 12.51 -18.51 -16.52
C LEU A 223 13.92 -18.63 -17.11
N GLU A 224 14.60 -17.50 -17.22
CA GLU A 224 15.99 -17.42 -17.62
C GLU A 224 16.72 -16.39 -16.74
N PHE A 225 17.90 -16.73 -16.29
CA PHE A 225 18.86 -15.81 -15.69
C PHE A 225 20.27 -16.21 -16.10
N LYS A 226 20.92 -15.30 -16.82
CA LYS A 226 22.28 -15.48 -17.35
C LYS A 226 23.15 -14.35 -16.81
N ARG A 227 24.34 -14.67 -16.31
CA ARG A 227 25.33 -13.67 -15.91
C ARG A 227 25.85 -12.93 -17.13
N ILE A 228 25.98 -11.61 -17.03
CA ILE A 228 26.61 -10.74 -18.00
C ILE A 228 28.00 -10.36 -17.47
N ASN A 229 29.01 -10.59 -18.25
CA ASN A 229 30.36 -10.20 -17.88
C ASN A 229 30.61 -8.73 -18.27
N VAL A 230 30.50 -7.84 -17.28
CA VAL A 230 30.67 -6.38 -17.47
C VAL A 230 32.04 -5.95 -16.98
N SER A 231 32.75 -5.13 -17.77
CA SER A 231 34.06 -4.61 -17.43
C SER A 231 34.06 -3.84 -16.11
N LYS A 232 35.09 -4.07 -15.29
CA LYS A 232 35.33 -3.32 -14.04
C LYS A 232 35.69 -1.85 -14.27
N THR A 233 35.98 -1.44 -15.49
CA THR A 233 36.22 -0.05 -15.86
C THR A 233 34.93 0.73 -16.14
N LEU A 234 33.79 0.04 -16.35
CA LEU A 234 32.48 0.67 -16.36
C LEU A 234 32.02 0.95 -14.93
N LYS A 235 31.62 2.18 -14.68
CA LYS A 235 31.18 2.68 -13.39
C LYS A 235 29.69 3.01 -13.42
N LEU A 236 28.92 2.27 -12.61
CA LEU A 236 27.51 2.58 -12.34
C LEU A 236 27.45 3.69 -11.29
N LEU A 237 26.71 4.76 -11.59
CA LEU A 237 26.47 5.91 -10.71
C LEU A 237 24.98 5.97 -10.42
N VAL A 238 24.65 6.28 -9.16
CA VAL A 238 23.25 6.23 -8.67
C VAL A 238 22.94 7.53 -7.95
N GLY A 239 21.90 8.20 -8.39
CA GLY A 239 21.31 9.34 -7.70
C GLY A 239 19.98 8.97 -7.05
N TRP A 240 19.77 9.39 -5.80
CA TRP A 240 18.54 9.17 -5.05
C TRP A 240 17.80 10.47 -4.82
N THR A 241 16.51 10.48 -5.14
CA THR A 241 15.68 11.70 -5.05
C THR A 241 15.23 12.04 -3.63
N GLY A 242 15.34 11.10 -2.68
CA GLY A 242 14.81 11.25 -1.32
C GLY A 242 13.29 11.00 -1.21
N SER A 243 12.62 10.64 -2.31
CA SER A 243 11.18 10.40 -2.35
C SER A 243 10.95 8.92 -2.70
N PRO A 244 10.61 8.07 -1.72
CA PRO A 244 10.39 6.64 -1.98
C PRO A 244 9.14 6.43 -2.84
N ALA A 245 9.22 5.50 -3.79
CA ALA A 245 8.12 5.08 -4.65
C ALA A 245 7.69 3.64 -4.37
N SER A 246 6.41 3.33 -4.57
CA SER A 246 5.90 1.97 -4.50
C SER A 246 5.94 1.32 -5.88
N SER A 247 6.96 0.51 -6.12
CA SER A 247 7.08 -0.26 -7.38
C SER A 247 5.86 -1.16 -7.64
N ALA A 248 5.18 -1.63 -6.58
CA ALA A 248 3.99 -2.45 -6.71
C ALA A 248 2.82 -1.66 -7.31
N GLN A 249 2.58 -0.45 -6.79
CA GLN A 249 1.49 0.42 -7.26
C GLN A 249 1.73 0.90 -8.70
N LEU A 250 2.97 1.28 -9.04
CA LEU A 250 3.30 1.74 -10.38
C LEU A 250 3.14 0.63 -11.43
N VAL A 251 3.59 -0.59 -11.14
CA VAL A 251 3.40 -1.73 -12.04
C VAL A 251 1.91 -2.06 -12.19
N SER A 252 1.17 -2.09 -11.10
CA SER A 252 -0.28 -2.34 -11.11
C SER A 252 -1.06 -1.26 -11.88
N SER A 253 -0.66 0.01 -11.77
CA SER A 253 -1.27 1.10 -12.56
C SER A 253 -1.04 0.93 -14.06
N VAL A 254 0.16 0.48 -14.46
CA VAL A 254 0.45 0.20 -15.87
C VAL A 254 -0.35 -1.01 -16.36
N GLU A 255 -0.37 -2.11 -15.61
CA GLU A 255 -1.15 -3.31 -15.94
C GLU A 255 -2.64 -2.96 -16.14
N SER A 256 -3.27 -2.25 -15.20
CA SER A 256 -4.68 -1.85 -15.28
C SER A 256 -4.98 -0.94 -16.48
N SER A 257 -4.07 0.00 -16.80
CA SER A 257 -4.25 0.90 -17.93
C SER A 257 -4.11 0.18 -19.27
N VAL A 258 -3.24 -0.83 -19.34
CA VAL A 258 -3.08 -1.68 -20.54
C VAL A 258 -4.31 -2.55 -20.76
N GLU A 259 -4.84 -3.20 -19.71
CA GLU A 259 -6.06 -4.01 -19.79
C GLU A 259 -7.25 -3.17 -20.28
N SER A 260 -7.46 -1.97 -19.73
CA SER A 260 -8.56 -1.09 -20.14
C SER A 260 -8.42 -0.56 -21.58
N SER A 261 -7.20 -0.41 -22.11
CA SER A 261 -6.97 0.01 -23.49
C SER A 261 -7.23 -1.11 -24.53
N VAL A 262 -7.06 -2.36 -24.16
CA VAL A 262 -7.37 -3.52 -25.00
C VAL A 262 -8.89 -3.69 -25.18
N GLU A 263 -9.69 -3.44 -24.15
CA GLU A 263 -11.16 -3.51 -24.22
C GLU A 263 -11.78 -2.37 -25.06
N SER A 264 -11.13 -1.20 -25.13
CA SER A 264 -11.64 -0.03 -25.88
C SER A 264 -11.30 -0.02 -27.38
N SER A 265 -10.43 -0.90 -27.87
CA SER A 265 -9.92 -0.90 -29.25
C SER A 265 -10.84 -1.56 -30.29
N VAL A 266 -12.10 -1.90 -29.96
CA VAL A 266 -13.07 -2.51 -30.90
C VAL A 266 -13.76 -1.49 -31.82
N SER A 267 -13.49 -0.19 -31.66
CA SER A 267 -14.09 0.84 -32.54
C SER A 267 -13.20 2.07 -32.67
N SER A 268 -12.22 2.04 -33.56
CA SER A 268 -11.89 3.16 -34.47
C SER A 268 -10.67 2.83 -35.33
N GLU A 269 -10.85 2.88 -36.65
CA GLU A 269 -9.80 3.00 -37.64
C GLU A 269 -9.13 4.37 -37.50
N ILE A 270 -8.01 4.45 -36.78
CA ILE A 270 -7.08 5.58 -36.84
C ILE A 270 -5.65 5.06 -36.66
N ALA A 271 -4.83 5.45 -37.64
CA ALA A 271 -3.41 5.21 -37.85
C ALA A 271 -2.52 4.97 -36.62
N HIS A 272 -1.68 3.92 -36.71
CA HIS A 272 -0.41 3.65 -36.02
C HIS A 272 -0.14 4.44 -34.71
N SER A 273 -0.87 4.16 -33.67
CA SER A 273 -0.52 4.59 -32.31
C SER A 273 0.41 3.54 -31.68
N PHE A 274 1.45 3.97 -30.99
CA PHE A 274 2.35 3.13 -30.20
C PHE A 274 1.53 2.31 -29.18
N THR A 275 1.66 0.98 -29.23
CA THR A 275 0.94 0.04 -28.36
C THR A 275 1.83 -0.49 -27.23
N TYR A 276 1.22 -1.14 -26.24
CA TYR A 276 1.99 -1.82 -25.19
C TYR A 276 2.83 -2.98 -25.75
N GLN A 277 2.34 -3.67 -26.79
CA GLN A 277 3.11 -4.72 -27.46
C GLN A 277 4.35 -4.13 -28.16
N ASP A 278 4.21 -2.97 -28.84
CA ASP A 278 5.35 -2.25 -29.43
C ASP A 278 6.39 -1.85 -28.36
N PHE A 279 5.92 -1.46 -27.17
CA PHE A 279 6.81 -1.18 -26.04
C PHE A 279 7.58 -2.45 -25.62
N CYS A 280 6.93 -3.58 -25.47
CA CYS A 280 7.56 -4.84 -25.09
C CYS A 280 8.58 -5.30 -26.15
N ASP A 281 8.21 -5.26 -27.43
CA ASP A 281 9.07 -5.69 -28.53
C ASP A 281 10.30 -4.79 -28.68
N GLN A 282 10.11 -3.47 -28.62
CA GLN A 282 11.24 -2.51 -28.68
C GLN A 282 12.12 -2.59 -27.42
N SER A 283 11.54 -2.84 -26.25
CA SER A 283 12.28 -3.06 -25.00
C SER A 283 13.15 -4.31 -25.10
N GLU A 284 12.61 -5.42 -25.62
CA GLU A 284 13.37 -6.66 -25.84
C GLU A 284 14.60 -6.42 -26.72
N VAL A 285 14.42 -5.75 -27.86
CA VAL A 285 15.53 -5.43 -28.79
C VAL A 285 16.58 -4.54 -28.12
N CYS A 286 16.15 -3.52 -27.39
CA CYS A 286 17.01 -2.60 -26.66
C CYS A 286 17.85 -3.32 -25.59
N VAL A 287 17.21 -4.21 -24.80
CA VAL A 287 17.85 -4.99 -23.74
C VAL A 287 18.90 -5.94 -24.31
N GLN A 288 18.57 -6.69 -25.38
CA GLN A 288 19.51 -7.60 -26.02
C GLN A 288 20.72 -6.87 -26.59
N LYS A 289 20.51 -5.73 -27.26
CA LYS A 289 21.59 -4.88 -27.77
C LYS A 289 22.47 -4.34 -26.65
N LEU A 290 21.89 -3.89 -25.55
CA LEU A 290 22.66 -3.42 -24.38
C LEU A 290 23.48 -4.53 -23.75
N ALA A 291 22.90 -5.73 -23.56
CA ALA A 291 23.61 -6.89 -23.01
C ALA A 291 24.82 -7.25 -23.88
N GLN A 292 24.65 -7.29 -25.21
CA GLN A 292 25.74 -7.58 -26.16
C GLN A 292 26.84 -6.53 -26.10
N SER A 293 26.48 -5.24 -26.05
CA SER A 293 27.48 -4.15 -25.99
C SER A 293 28.25 -4.15 -24.67
N LEU A 294 27.61 -4.51 -23.54
CA LEU A 294 28.28 -4.65 -22.25
C LEU A 294 29.30 -5.82 -22.26
N GLU A 295 28.93 -6.98 -22.85
CA GLU A 295 29.81 -8.14 -22.98
C GLU A 295 30.98 -7.85 -23.95
N ASN A 296 30.72 -7.22 -25.12
CA ASN A 296 31.72 -6.83 -26.10
C ASN A 296 32.73 -5.85 -25.49
N PHE A 297 32.26 -4.82 -24.77
CA PHE A 297 33.15 -3.88 -24.09
C PHE A 297 34.11 -4.58 -23.12
N SER A 298 33.63 -5.60 -22.40
CA SER A 298 34.44 -6.40 -21.47
C SER A 298 35.46 -7.28 -22.18
N LEU A 299 35.10 -7.90 -23.31
CA LEU A 299 36.00 -8.78 -24.10
C LEU A 299 37.17 -8.00 -24.73
N GLU A 300 36.89 -6.78 -25.22
CA GLU A 300 37.90 -5.90 -25.78
C GLU A 300 38.96 -5.49 -24.73
N GLU A 301 38.56 -5.25 -23.49
CA GLU A 301 39.47 -4.94 -22.39
C GLU A 301 40.43 -6.10 -22.05
N SER A 302 39.89 -7.32 -22.03
CA SER A 302 40.69 -8.52 -21.73
C SER A 302 41.72 -8.85 -22.84
N SER A 303 41.47 -8.40 -24.05
CA SER A 303 42.34 -8.62 -25.22
C SER A 303 43.45 -7.59 -25.38
N MET A 304 43.56 -6.59 -24.51
CA MET A 304 44.44 -5.41 -24.62
C MET A 304 45.94 -5.70 -24.46
N ARG A 305 46.42 -6.94 -24.40
CA ARG A 305 47.86 -7.25 -24.35
C ARG A 305 48.60 -7.11 -25.69
N LYS A 306 47.94 -6.84 -26.83
CA LYS A 306 48.64 -6.67 -28.16
C LYS A 306 47.89 -5.69 -29.05
N SER A 307 48.51 -4.56 -29.45
CA SER A 307 48.23 -3.54 -30.51
C SER A 307 47.21 -2.41 -30.25
N SER A 308 47.60 -1.13 -30.54
CA SER A 308 47.02 0.07 -29.82
C SER A 308 46.12 1.04 -30.56
N LEU A 309 45.90 0.99 -31.88
CA LEU A 309 45.10 2.03 -32.60
C LEU A 309 43.72 1.56 -33.08
N ALA A 310 43.57 0.37 -33.61
CA ALA A 310 42.26 -0.12 -34.08
C ALA A 310 41.28 -0.45 -32.93
N LYS A 311 41.78 -0.63 -31.74
CA LYS A 311 40.99 -1.02 -30.56
C LYS A 311 40.40 0.15 -29.75
N SER A 312 40.96 1.37 -29.88
CA SER A 312 40.34 2.55 -29.23
C SER A 312 39.02 2.92 -29.92
N SER A 313 38.91 2.75 -31.24
CA SER A 313 37.72 3.03 -31.98
C SER A 313 36.57 2.05 -31.75
N LEU A 314 36.86 0.78 -31.52
CA LEU A 314 35.84 -0.25 -31.17
C LEU A 314 35.30 -0.05 -29.76
N LYS A 315 36.15 0.26 -28.78
CA LYS A 315 35.73 0.59 -27.42
C LYS A 315 34.86 1.83 -27.34
N GLU A 316 35.21 2.86 -28.13
CA GLU A 316 34.39 4.08 -28.28
C GLU A 316 33.05 3.78 -28.94
N SER A 317 33.03 2.90 -29.96
CA SER A 317 31.80 2.43 -30.59
C SER A 317 30.86 1.72 -29.63
N GLU A 318 31.38 0.82 -28.76
CA GLU A 318 30.54 0.13 -27.77
C GLU A 318 30.02 1.07 -26.67
N LEU A 319 30.80 2.06 -26.22
CA LEU A 319 30.32 3.10 -25.32
C LEU A 319 29.17 3.92 -25.94
N ASN A 320 29.29 4.24 -27.25
CA ASN A 320 28.24 4.93 -27.99
C ASN A 320 26.96 4.06 -28.11
N ASN A 321 27.12 2.74 -28.35
CA ASN A 321 26.00 1.81 -28.36
C ASN A 321 25.30 1.74 -26.99
N ILE A 322 26.06 1.64 -25.90
CA ILE A 322 25.54 1.65 -24.51
C ILE A 322 24.77 2.96 -24.26
N SER A 323 25.36 4.10 -24.65
CA SER A 323 24.73 5.42 -24.52
C SER A 323 23.41 5.50 -25.29
N ALA A 324 23.40 5.01 -26.52
CA ALA A 324 22.20 4.97 -27.36
C ALA A 324 21.10 4.07 -26.74
N CYS A 325 21.46 2.93 -26.17
CA CYS A 325 20.51 2.04 -25.47
C CYS A 325 19.91 2.68 -24.21
N PHE A 326 20.71 3.43 -23.44
CA PHE A 326 20.19 4.20 -22.28
C PHE A 326 19.18 5.25 -22.72
N ALA A 327 19.47 6.01 -23.79
CA ALA A 327 18.56 7.00 -24.36
C ALA A 327 17.28 6.35 -24.89
N GLN A 328 17.39 5.25 -25.64
CA GLN A 328 16.26 4.50 -26.18
C GLN A 328 15.36 3.92 -25.06
N ASN A 329 15.97 3.32 -24.03
CA ASN A 329 15.20 2.77 -22.91
C ASN A 329 14.46 3.89 -22.13
N ARG A 330 15.09 5.06 -21.92
CA ARG A 330 14.41 6.23 -21.34
C ARG A 330 13.22 6.67 -22.19
N GLU A 331 13.40 6.79 -23.49
CA GLU A 331 12.33 7.16 -24.44
C GLU A 331 11.15 6.17 -24.38
N LEU A 332 11.45 4.86 -24.33
CA LEU A 332 10.42 3.81 -24.18
C LEU A 332 9.64 3.96 -22.88
N LEU A 333 10.29 4.24 -21.76
CA LEU A 333 9.63 4.49 -20.47
C LEU A 333 8.78 5.77 -20.51
N GLN A 334 9.21 6.82 -21.23
CA GLN A 334 8.41 8.04 -21.42
C GLN A 334 7.18 7.76 -22.31
N LYS A 335 7.32 6.97 -23.38
CA LYS A 335 6.20 6.52 -24.21
C LYS A 335 5.22 5.67 -23.42
N LEU A 336 5.71 4.76 -22.59
CA LEU A 336 4.87 3.96 -21.69
C LEU A 336 4.13 4.86 -20.69
N SER A 337 4.81 5.84 -20.11
CA SER A 337 4.22 6.83 -19.20
C SER A 337 3.08 7.61 -19.88
N ALA A 338 3.28 8.02 -21.14
CA ALA A 338 2.25 8.71 -21.92
C ALA A 338 1.07 7.80 -22.30
N LEU A 339 1.35 6.53 -22.64
CA LEU A 339 0.35 5.52 -23.00
C LEU A 339 -0.58 5.19 -21.83
N THR A 340 -0.01 5.04 -20.62
CA THR A 340 -0.72 4.54 -19.44
C THR A 340 -1.16 5.64 -18.47
N GLY A 341 -0.72 6.89 -18.68
CA GLY A 341 -0.92 7.98 -17.72
C GLY A 341 -0.14 7.84 -16.41
N THR A 342 0.68 6.80 -16.26
CA THR A 342 1.48 6.54 -15.05
C THR A 342 2.75 7.40 -15.07
N LEU A 343 2.96 8.23 -14.04
CA LEU A 343 4.14 9.09 -13.94
C LEU A 343 5.39 8.29 -13.55
N ILE A 344 6.11 7.75 -14.54
CA ILE A 344 7.32 6.95 -14.34
C ILE A 344 8.53 7.86 -14.03
N GLU A 345 8.75 8.91 -14.83
CA GLU A 345 9.83 9.87 -14.64
C GLU A 345 9.27 11.16 -14.01
N THR A 346 9.46 11.32 -12.69
CA THR A 346 9.03 12.51 -11.95
C THR A 346 9.93 13.72 -12.28
N PRO A 347 9.48 14.97 -12.03
CA PRO A 347 10.32 16.16 -12.30
C PRO A 347 11.70 16.11 -11.64
N LYS A 348 11.81 15.50 -10.45
CA LYS A 348 13.08 15.35 -9.76
C LYS A 348 13.98 14.28 -10.40
N LEU A 349 13.37 13.19 -10.91
CA LEU A 349 14.09 12.19 -11.72
C LEU A 349 14.53 12.77 -13.06
N THR A 350 13.67 13.55 -13.74
CA THR A 350 14.05 14.27 -14.97
C THR A 350 15.27 15.13 -14.73
N ARG A 351 15.27 15.93 -13.65
CA ARG A 351 16.40 16.80 -13.30
C ARG A 351 17.68 16.02 -13.08
N LEU A 352 17.61 14.91 -12.31
CA LEU A 352 18.74 14.04 -12.05
C LEU A 352 19.35 13.49 -13.35
N ILE A 353 18.51 13.06 -14.28
CA ILE A 353 18.91 12.51 -15.57
C ILE A 353 19.52 13.59 -16.46
N GLU A 354 18.89 14.77 -16.52
CA GLU A 354 19.39 15.92 -17.31
C GLU A 354 20.74 16.42 -16.82
N ASP A 355 20.98 16.50 -15.53
CA ASP A 355 22.28 16.86 -14.95
C ASP A 355 23.38 15.88 -15.38
N ALA A 356 23.06 14.57 -15.42
CA ALA A 356 23.99 13.56 -15.90
C ALA A 356 24.26 13.68 -17.40
N ILE A 357 23.22 13.86 -18.21
CA ILE A 357 23.32 14.06 -19.67
C ILE A 357 24.10 15.35 -19.99
N PHE A 358 23.87 16.42 -19.24
CA PHE A 358 24.61 17.66 -19.40
C PHE A 358 26.12 17.49 -19.11
N ALA A 359 26.46 16.64 -18.14
CA ALA A 359 27.85 16.24 -17.89
C ALA A 359 28.42 15.27 -18.93
N GLY A 360 27.64 14.89 -19.97
CA GLY A 360 28.02 13.94 -21.02
C GLY A 360 28.00 12.48 -20.58
N ILE A 361 27.18 12.13 -19.57
CA ILE A 361 27.02 10.78 -19.05
C ILE A 361 25.60 10.29 -19.32
N PRO A 362 25.41 9.17 -20.06
CA PRO A 362 24.08 8.62 -20.30
C PRO A 362 23.41 8.18 -18.98
N ALA A 363 22.15 8.54 -18.84
CA ALA A 363 21.39 8.30 -17.63
C ALA A 363 19.90 8.03 -17.92
N LYS A 364 19.25 7.31 -17.00
CA LYS A 364 17.82 6.97 -17.06
C LYS A 364 17.28 6.60 -15.68
N THR A 365 15.95 6.56 -15.55
CA THR A 365 15.26 6.02 -14.36
C THR A 365 15.62 4.55 -14.16
N SER A 366 15.71 4.08 -12.91
CA SER A 366 15.91 2.67 -12.57
C SER A 366 14.68 2.11 -11.84
N GLY A 367 14.22 0.94 -12.25
CA GLY A 367 13.05 0.27 -11.68
C GLY A 367 11.74 0.90 -12.13
N ALA A 368 10.70 0.84 -11.28
CA ALA A 368 9.38 1.34 -11.64
C ALA A 368 9.27 2.88 -11.71
N GLY A 369 10.33 3.61 -11.40
CA GLY A 369 10.29 5.08 -11.38
C GLY A 369 9.52 5.65 -10.18
N GLY A 370 8.78 6.74 -10.41
CA GLY A 370 7.91 7.34 -9.41
C GLY A 370 8.62 8.15 -8.32
N GLY A 371 9.96 8.13 -8.25
CA GLY A 371 10.71 8.96 -7.32
C GLY A 371 11.98 8.37 -6.72
N ASP A 372 12.20 7.05 -6.75
CA ASP A 372 13.34 6.41 -6.07
C ASP A 372 14.72 6.85 -6.64
N CYS A 373 15.26 6.09 -7.56
CA CYS A 373 16.61 6.29 -8.11
C CYS A 373 16.60 6.45 -9.63
N ALA A 374 17.59 7.17 -10.13
CA ALA A 374 18.06 7.04 -11.50
C ALA A 374 19.53 6.61 -11.53
N ILE A 375 19.92 6.03 -12.64
CA ILE A 375 21.25 5.50 -12.89
C ILE A 375 21.92 6.21 -14.04
N ALA A 376 23.24 6.34 -13.95
CA ALA A 376 24.10 6.78 -15.02
C ALA A 376 25.28 5.80 -15.16
N LEU A 377 25.77 5.62 -16.38
CA LEU A 377 26.84 4.66 -16.66
C LEU A 377 27.96 5.34 -17.47
N THR A 378 29.18 5.23 -16.97
CA THR A 378 30.37 5.79 -17.65
C THR A 378 31.61 4.95 -17.28
N THR A 379 32.79 5.39 -17.69
CA THR A 379 34.05 4.74 -17.31
C THR A 379 34.66 5.41 -16.09
N ILE A 380 35.46 4.64 -15.31
CA ILE A 380 36.23 5.17 -14.17
C ILE A 380 37.23 6.27 -14.55
N TYR A 381 37.50 6.44 -15.86
CA TYR A 381 38.44 7.43 -16.38
C TYR A 381 37.82 8.84 -16.52
N GLU A 382 36.48 8.93 -16.55
CA GLU A 382 35.74 10.19 -16.71
C GLU A 382 35.56 10.96 -15.39
N LYS A 383 36.62 11.08 -14.59
CA LYS A 383 36.58 11.64 -13.23
C LYS A 383 35.95 13.03 -13.18
N ASN A 384 36.36 13.94 -14.07
CA ASN A 384 35.89 15.33 -14.08
C ASN A 384 34.39 15.41 -14.39
N ARG A 385 33.89 14.59 -15.30
CA ARG A 385 32.46 14.50 -15.63
C ARG A 385 31.64 13.95 -14.47
N ILE A 386 32.17 12.92 -13.79
CA ILE A 386 31.54 12.33 -12.60
C ILE A 386 31.43 13.34 -11.47
N GLU A 387 32.50 14.09 -11.18
CA GLU A 387 32.52 15.13 -10.15
C GLU A 387 31.55 16.28 -10.47
N SER A 388 31.55 16.76 -11.73
CA SER A 388 30.61 17.80 -12.20
C SER A 388 29.16 17.36 -12.06
N MET A 389 28.85 16.13 -12.47
CA MET A 389 27.51 15.55 -12.33
C MET A 389 27.08 15.44 -10.85
N LYS A 390 27.94 14.90 -10.00
CA LYS A 390 27.63 14.76 -8.56
C LYS A 390 27.38 16.11 -7.90
N SER A 391 28.19 17.12 -8.22
CA SER A 391 28.00 18.49 -7.70
C SER A 391 26.68 19.09 -8.17
N ALA A 392 26.27 18.83 -9.43
CA ALA A 392 24.97 19.27 -9.94
C ALA A 392 23.82 18.57 -9.20
N TRP A 393 23.91 17.27 -8.96
CA TRP A 393 22.93 16.51 -8.18
C TRP A 393 22.77 17.07 -6.75
N GLU A 394 23.87 17.28 -6.03
CA GLU A 394 23.86 17.84 -4.67
C GLU A 394 23.24 19.24 -4.63
N ASN A 395 23.54 20.10 -5.61
CA ASN A 395 22.95 21.43 -5.73
C ASN A 395 21.44 21.40 -5.97
N HIS A 396 20.91 20.32 -6.57
CA HIS A 396 19.48 20.10 -6.81
C HIS A 396 18.81 19.24 -5.72
N GLY A 397 19.49 19.01 -4.58
CA GLY A 397 18.97 18.23 -3.46
C GLY A 397 18.77 16.74 -3.82
N ILE A 398 19.59 16.22 -4.72
CA ILE A 398 19.66 14.80 -5.11
C ILE A 398 20.89 14.21 -4.42
N MET A 399 20.73 13.08 -3.75
CA MET A 399 21.84 12.44 -3.03
C MET A 399 22.59 11.46 -3.95
N PRO A 400 23.88 11.67 -4.26
CA PRO A 400 24.70 10.66 -4.90
C PRO A 400 24.92 9.49 -3.93
N LEU A 401 24.48 8.29 -4.30
CA LEU A 401 24.74 7.10 -3.49
C LEU A 401 26.10 6.50 -3.83
N ASN A 402 26.87 6.16 -2.80
CA ASN A 402 28.12 5.41 -2.99
C ASN A 402 27.78 3.91 -3.12
N ILE A 403 27.48 3.51 -4.33
CA ILE A 403 27.04 2.17 -4.71
C ILE A 403 27.99 1.61 -5.76
N GLU A 404 28.33 0.35 -5.59
CA GLU A 404 29.05 -0.47 -6.55
C GLU A 404 28.26 -1.75 -6.84
N VAL A 405 28.57 -2.40 -7.96
CA VAL A 405 27.96 -3.70 -8.27
C VAL A 405 28.50 -4.74 -7.32
N ALA A 406 27.63 -5.50 -6.70
CA ALA A 406 28.00 -6.56 -5.77
C ALA A 406 28.78 -7.69 -6.49
N GLN A 407 29.66 -8.36 -5.75
CA GLN A 407 30.38 -9.49 -6.29
C GLN A 407 29.44 -10.62 -6.71
N ILE A 408 29.89 -11.40 -7.69
CA ILE A 408 29.22 -12.63 -8.10
C ILE A 408 29.23 -13.59 -6.90
N ILE A 409 28.12 -14.24 -6.66
CA ILE A 409 27.96 -15.23 -5.61
C ILE A 409 28.17 -16.58 -6.28
N ASP A 410 29.32 -17.21 -6.01
CA ASP A 410 29.64 -18.55 -6.46
C ASP A 410 29.41 -19.55 -5.33
N ASP A 411 28.84 -20.71 -5.68
CA ASP A 411 28.75 -21.85 -4.80
C ASP A 411 30.17 -22.46 -4.78
N GLY A 412 30.88 -22.34 -3.66
CA GLY A 412 32.19 -22.96 -3.49
C GLY A 412 32.14 -24.44 -3.88
N GLU A 413 33.17 -24.89 -4.59
CA GLU A 413 33.32 -26.23 -5.13
C GLU A 413 32.85 -27.34 -4.16
N ASN A 414 31.74 -28.00 -4.53
CA ASN A 414 31.47 -29.44 -4.38
C ASN A 414 29.95 -29.68 -4.55
N SER A 415 29.55 -29.90 -5.80
CA SER A 415 28.23 -30.49 -6.08
C SER A 415 28.39 -32.02 -6.14
N GLU A 416 28.32 -32.68 -5.02
CA GLU A 416 27.89 -34.06 -5.01
C GLU A 416 26.41 -34.15 -4.70
N THR A 417 25.70 -34.64 -5.67
CA THR A 417 24.25 -34.84 -5.68
C THR A 417 23.82 -35.77 -4.56
N CYS A 418 23.16 -35.23 -3.52
CA CYS A 418 22.38 -36.05 -2.59
C CYS A 418 21.05 -36.44 -3.25
N VAL A 419 21.01 -37.59 -3.88
CA VAL A 419 19.77 -38.27 -4.26
C VAL A 419 19.34 -39.13 -3.08
N ALA A 420 18.38 -38.67 -2.29
CA ALA A 420 17.75 -39.52 -1.29
C ALA A 420 16.74 -40.46 -2.01
N LYS A 421 16.94 -41.74 -1.84
CA LYS A 421 16.03 -42.82 -2.24
C LYS A 421 14.81 -42.75 -1.33
N VAL A 422 13.63 -42.43 -1.88
CA VAL A 422 12.35 -42.56 -1.21
C VAL A 422 11.81 -43.96 -1.46
N THR A 423 11.68 -44.76 -0.41
CA THR A 423 10.88 -46.01 -0.43
C THR A 423 9.41 -45.65 -0.11
N GLU A 424 8.51 -46.16 -0.94
CA GLU A 424 7.04 -46.09 -0.79
C GLU A 424 6.55 -46.83 0.46
N ASN A 425 5.67 -46.18 1.21
CA ASN A 425 4.56 -46.78 2.01
C ASN A 425 4.07 -45.71 2.97
N SER A 426 2.88 -45.39 3.15
CA SER A 426 1.59 -46.00 3.31
C SER A 426 0.54 -44.95 3.69
N GLU A 427 -0.66 -45.28 3.34
CA GLU A 427 -1.91 -44.51 3.48
C GLU A 427 -2.37 -44.29 4.96
N ALA A 428 -3.26 -43.32 5.05
CA ALA A 428 -4.34 -43.16 6.03
C ALA A 428 -4.05 -42.34 7.30
N CYS A 429 -4.69 -41.17 7.35
CA CYS A 429 -5.73 -40.88 8.35
C CYS A 429 -6.48 -39.58 8.03
N VAL A 430 -7.80 -39.75 7.83
CA VAL A 430 -8.78 -38.67 7.62
C VAL A 430 -9.49 -38.37 8.96
N ALA A 431 -9.77 -37.05 9.12
CA ALA A 431 -10.89 -36.47 9.87
C ALA A 431 -10.80 -36.30 11.40
N LYS A 432 -10.90 -35.07 11.81
CA LYS A 432 -12.10 -34.46 12.42
C LYS A 432 -11.86 -33.00 12.81
N ALA A 433 -12.72 -32.16 12.29
CA ALA A 433 -12.86 -30.75 12.73
C ALA A 433 -13.62 -30.67 14.05
N SER A 434 -13.27 -29.74 14.92
CA SER A 434 -14.10 -29.32 16.03
C SER A 434 -14.00 -27.80 16.28
N GLU A 435 -15.13 -27.24 16.27
CA GLU A 435 -15.70 -25.96 16.66
C GLU A 435 -14.81 -24.88 17.29
N ASN A 436 -14.83 -23.71 16.63
CA ASN A 436 -14.20 -22.46 17.04
C ASN A 436 -15.14 -21.59 17.87
N GLN A 437 -14.59 -20.93 18.89
CA GLN A 437 -15.26 -19.93 19.71
C GLN A 437 -15.40 -18.58 18.95
N PRO A 438 -16.59 -17.93 18.97
CA PRO A 438 -16.88 -16.73 18.16
C PRO A 438 -16.08 -15.46 18.50
N SER A 439 -15.49 -15.33 19.68
CA SER A 439 -14.88 -14.10 20.18
C SER A 439 -13.49 -13.76 19.59
N LYS A 440 -12.69 -14.78 19.25
CA LYS A 440 -11.35 -14.57 18.65
C LYS A 440 -11.40 -14.13 17.18
N SER A 441 -12.45 -14.53 16.44
CA SER A 441 -12.59 -14.18 15.03
C SER A 441 -12.88 -12.69 14.82
N ILE A 442 -13.63 -12.04 15.71
CA ILE A 442 -14.00 -10.61 15.62
C ILE A 442 -12.79 -9.70 15.89
N GLN A 443 -11.96 -10.02 16.87
CA GLN A 443 -10.75 -9.25 17.21
C GLN A 443 -9.74 -9.27 16.06
N ASN A 444 -9.47 -10.44 15.51
CA ASN A 444 -8.56 -10.61 14.37
C ASN A 444 -9.08 -9.85 13.13
N ARG A 445 -10.40 -9.82 12.90
CA ARG A 445 -11.00 -9.06 11.81
C ARG A 445 -10.78 -7.55 11.94
N LYS A 446 -10.96 -6.99 13.14
CA LYS A 446 -10.81 -5.54 13.37
C LYS A 446 -9.37 -5.06 13.23
N ASP A 447 -8.40 -5.86 13.68
CA ASP A 447 -6.99 -5.55 13.50
C ASP A 447 -6.56 -5.68 12.03
N ALA A 448 -7.10 -6.66 11.30
CA ALA A 448 -6.91 -6.78 9.85
C ALA A 448 -7.50 -5.57 9.08
N HIS A 449 -8.69 -5.09 9.46
CA HIS A 449 -9.28 -3.89 8.86
C HIS A 449 -8.40 -2.66 9.04
N LEU A 450 -7.81 -2.44 10.23
CA LEU A 450 -6.90 -1.32 10.47
C LEU A 450 -5.65 -1.39 9.60
N ALA A 451 -5.00 -2.56 9.56
CA ALA A 451 -3.79 -2.76 8.78
C ALA A 451 -4.04 -2.61 7.26
N LEU A 452 -5.17 -3.15 6.78
CA LEU A 452 -5.54 -3.03 5.35
C LEU A 452 -5.98 -1.61 4.99
N ALA A 453 -6.66 -0.87 5.90
CA ALA A 453 -7.03 0.53 5.68
C ALA A 453 -5.81 1.44 5.60
N ASP A 454 -4.80 1.23 6.46
CA ASP A 454 -3.53 1.96 6.40
C ASP A 454 -2.71 1.58 5.15
N ALA A 455 -2.66 0.29 4.82
CA ALA A 455 -1.97 -0.19 3.62
C ALA A 455 -2.59 0.33 2.30
N GLN A 456 -3.90 0.62 2.30
CA GLN A 456 -4.60 1.23 1.16
C GLN A 456 -4.43 2.75 1.09
N TYR A 457 -3.85 3.38 2.11
CA TYR A 457 -3.68 4.83 2.09
C TYR A 457 -2.90 5.26 0.84
N ASN A 458 -3.57 6.07 0.02
CA ASN A 458 -3.00 6.63 -1.20
C ASN A 458 -3.35 8.13 -1.28
N PRO A 459 -2.38 9.02 -1.05
CA PRO A 459 -2.62 10.46 -1.07
C PRO A 459 -3.03 10.99 -2.45
N ARG A 460 -2.92 10.17 -3.50
CA ARG A 460 -3.27 10.52 -4.89
C ARG A 460 -4.49 9.77 -5.44
N ALA A 461 -5.20 8.98 -4.61
CA ALA A 461 -6.41 8.31 -5.09
C ALA A 461 -7.46 9.35 -5.53
N ASN A 462 -8.15 9.06 -6.64
CA ASN A 462 -9.14 9.97 -7.18
C ASN A 462 -10.37 10.04 -6.27
N SER A 463 -10.52 11.16 -5.57
CA SER A 463 -11.67 11.48 -4.73
C SER A 463 -12.63 12.47 -5.39
N GLY A 464 -12.33 12.91 -6.60
CA GLY A 464 -13.07 13.94 -7.33
C GLY A 464 -12.73 15.38 -6.92
N PHE A 465 -12.08 15.61 -5.77
CA PHE A 465 -11.80 16.97 -5.31
C PHE A 465 -10.92 17.78 -6.26
N ASP A 466 -9.99 17.15 -6.98
CA ASP A 466 -9.12 17.82 -7.95
C ASP A 466 -9.87 18.39 -9.15
N SER A 467 -11.09 17.94 -9.43
CA SER A 467 -11.96 18.48 -10.45
C SER A 467 -12.66 19.79 -10.02
N VAL A 468 -12.64 20.11 -8.73
CA VAL A 468 -13.25 21.32 -8.17
C VAL A 468 -12.18 22.39 -7.98
N ARG A 469 -12.30 23.52 -8.67
CA ARG A 469 -11.37 24.66 -8.57
C ARG A 469 -12.11 25.91 -8.16
N PHE A 470 -11.50 26.70 -7.29
CA PHE A 470 -12.01 28.01 -6.93
C PHE A 470 -11.55 29.07 -7.94
N MET A 471 -12.43 30.01 -8.25
CA MET A 471 -12.04 31.23 -8.96
C MET A 471 -11.24 32.12 -7.99
N PRO A 472 -10.05 32.61 -8.39
CA PRO A 472 -9.23 33.43 -7.53
C PRO A 472 -9.93 34.77 -7.24
N ASN A 473 -9.92 35.19 -5.98
CA ASN A 473 -10.39 36.52 -5.57
C ASN A 473 -9.15 37.39 -5.27
N ALA A 474 -8.76 38.24 -6.23
CA ALA A 474 -7.58 39.08 -6.10
C ALA A 474 -7.76 40.22 -5.05
N LEU A 475 -8.98 40.54 -4.67
CA LEU A 475 -9.33 41.58 -3.71
C LEU A 475 -10.31 41.02 -2.67
N PRO A 476 -9.91 40.13 -1.76
CA PRO A 476 -10.81 39.41 -0.86
C PRO A 476 -11.54 40.31 0.15
N GLN A 477 -10.99 41.47 0.50
CA GLN A 477 -11.57 42.46 1.43
C GLN A 477 -12.02 41.87 2.79
N VAL A 478 -11.28 40.87 3.28
CA VAL A 478 -11.50 40.17 4.55
C VAL A 478 -10.18 40.08 5.29
N ALA A 479 -10.16 40.44 6.58
CA ALA A 479 -9.03 40.18 7.45
C ALA A 479 -9.10 38.75 8.00
N LEU A 480 -7.96 38.10 8.23
CA LEU A 480 -7.91 36.70 8.68
C LEU A 480 -8.57 36.50 10.06
N ASP A 481 -8.50 37.48 10.93
CA ASP A 481 -9.10 37.49 12.26
C ASP A 481 -10.64 37.66 12.23
N GLU A 482 -11.22 38.13 11.11
CA GLU A 482 -12.66 38.17 10.89
C GLU A 482 -13.24 36.84 10.44
N VAL A 483 -12.40 35.84 10.07
CA VAL A 483 -12.87 34.55 9.54
C VAL A 483 -13.20 33.61 10.69
N ASP A 484 -14.46 33.20 10.75
CA ASP A 484 -14.98 32.20 11.67
C ASP A 484 -15.34 30.92 10.89
N SER A 485 -14.57 29.84 11.16
CA SER A 485 -14.81 28.51 10.58
C SER A 485 -15.73 27.63 11.43
N SER A 486 -16.30 28.15 12.51
CA SER A 486 -17.25 27.41 13.33
C SER A 486 -18.54 27.09 12.57
N VAL A 487 -19.17 25.97 12.90
CA VAL A 487 -20.39 25.51 12.25
C VAL A 487 -21.45 25.12 13.28
N ARG A 488 -22.70 25.48 12.99
CA ARG A 488 -23.86 24.97 13.72
C ARG A 488 -24.37 23.73 13.02
N VAL A 489 -24.39 22.60 13.73
CA VAL A 489 -24.89 21.33 13.23
C VAL A 489 -26.15 20.90 13.96
N PHE A 490 -27.00 20.12 13.30
CA PHE A 490 -28.28 19.63 13.80
C PHE A 490 -29.23 20.78 14.22
N ALA A 491 -29.14 21.94 13.55
CA ALA A 491 -30.06 23.07 13.75
C ALA A 491 -31.40 22.71 13.15
N GLU A 492 -32.49 23.01 13.89
CA GLU A 492 -33.84 22.98 13.32
C GLU A 492 -34.10 24.27 12.54
N ASP A 493 -34.74 24.14 11.37
CA ASP A 493 -35.23 25.31 10.64
C ASP A 493 -36.25 26.06 11.52
N ALA A 494 -36.03 27.35 11.75
CA ALA A 494 -36.86 28.22 12.51
C ALA A 494 -38.30 28.38 11.93
N SER A 495 -38.57 27.79 10.77
CA SER A 495 -39.85 27.81 10.09
C SER A 495 -40.91 26.82 10.61
N CYS A 496 -40.49 25.81 11.40
CA CYS A 496 -41.39 24.80 11.95
C CYS A 496 -41.76 25.10 13.42
N ALA A 497 -42.64 26.05 13.64
CA ALA A 497 -43.07 26.49 14.97
C ALA A 497 -43.95 25.48 15.76
N CYS A 498 -44.03 24.22 15.34
CA CYS A 498 -44.97 23.22 15.85
C CYS A 498 -44.43 22.15 16.78
N SER A 499 -43.13 22.10 17.06
CA SER A 499 -42.61 21.05 17.96
C SER A 499 -41.94 21.59 19.21
N ALA A 500 -42.58 21.31 20.37
CA ALA A 500 -42.02 21.54 21.71
C ALA A 500 -40.80 20.65 22.04
N SER A 501 -40.24 19.97 21.04
CA SER A 501 -39.12 19.02 21.16
C SER A 501 -37.96 19.37 20.23
N ALA A 502 -37.55 20.67 20.16
CA ALA A 502 -36.38 21.05 19.38
C ALA A 502 -35.12 20.38 19.89
N ASN A 503 -34.41 19.59 19.03
CA ASN A 503 -33.07 19.13 19.33
C ASN A 503 -32.14 20.34 19.41
N PRO A 504 -31.24 20.41 20.41
CA PRO A 504 -30.31 21.52 20.53
C PRO A 504 -29.35 21.55 19.33
N ALA A 505 -29.23 22.71 18.67
CA ALA A 505 -28.13 22.96 17.74
C ALA A 505 -26.82 22.91 18.48
N PHE A 506 -25.85 22.19 17.95
CA PHE A 506 -24.51 22.15 18.51
C PHE A 506 -23.58 23.07 17.72
N LEU A 507 -22.77 23.85 18.44
CA LEU A 507 -21.72 24.66 17.84
C LEU A 507 -20.41 23.88 17.86
N TRP A 508 -19.87 23.54 16.68
CA TRP A 508 -18.52 23.01 16.53
C TRP A 508 -17.57 24.14 16.19
N SER A 509 -16.44 24.20 16.86
CA SER A 509 -15.40 25.23 16.66
C SER A 509 -14.69 25.11 15.29
N SER A 510 -14.84 23.99 14.63
CA SER A 510 -14.30 23.69 13.31
C SER A 510 -15.26 22.80 12.54
N PRO A 511 -15.33 22.91 11.20
CA PRO A 511 -16.13 22.01 10.37
C PRO A 511 -15.52 20.60 10.24
N LEU A 512 -14.36 20.36 10.87
CA LEU A 512 -13.67 19.08 10.85
C LEU A 512 -14.19 18.11 11.91
N TYR A 513 -14.23 16.82 11.57
CA TYR A 513 -14.35 15.76 12.58
C TYR A 513 -13.50 14.54 12.23
N ILE A 514 -13.02 13.85 13.26
CA ILE A 514 -12.35 12.55 13.15
C ILE A 514 -13.43 11.51 12.90
N ASN A 515 -13.46 10.92 11.69
CA ASN A 515 -14.52 10.01 11.28
C ASN A 515 -14.32 8.60 11.87
N ALA A 516 -15.38 7.80 11.81
CA ALA A 516 -15.43 6.44 12.33
C ALA A 516 -14.32 5.54 11.72
N MET A 517 -13.50 4.90 12.56
CA MET A 517 -12.40 4.03 12.13
C MET A 517 -12.47 2.64 12.73
N THR A 518 -12.26 2.48 14.03
CA THR A 518 -12.00 1.16 14.62
C THR A 518 -12.62 0.98 16.01
N GLY A 519 -12.59 -0.26 16.50
CA GLY A 519 -12.98 -0.67 17.85
C GLY A 519 -13.12 -2.20 17.93
N GLY A 520 -13.10 -2.76 19.16
CA GLY A 520 -13.32 -4.19 19.40
C GLY A 520 -12.05 -5.05 19.47
N SER A 521 -10.86 -4.44 19.57
CA SER A 521 -9.60 -5.12 19.87
C SER A 521 -8.73 -4.30 20.82
N ALA A 522 -7.72 -4.91 21.46
CA ALA A 522 -6.79 -4.20 22.33
C ALA A 522 -5.95 -3.15 21.58
N ASN A 523 -5.63 -3.40 20.32
CA ASN A 523 -4.94 -2.43 19.46
C ASN A 523 -5.86 -1.25 19.12
N ALA A 524 -7.10 -1.55 18.74
CA ALA A 524 -8.12 -0.53 18.47
C ALA A 524 -8.39 0.35 19.71
N GLN A 525 -8.32 -0.19 20.94
CA GLN A 525 -8.45 0.58 22.18
C GLN A 525 -7.36 1.65 22.30
N LYS A 526 -6.11 1.31 21.99
CA LYS A 526 -4.99 2.26 22.03
C LYS A 526 -5.19 3.39 21.01
N ILE A 527 -5.56 3.04 19.77
CA ILE A 527 -5.80 4.00 18.71
C ILE A 527 -6.96 4.92 19.09
N ASN A 528 -8.07 4.37 19.58
CA ASN A 528 -9.22 5.16 20.02
C ASN A 528 -8.86 6.12 21.18
N ALA A 529 -8.02 5.69 22.13
CA ALA A 529 -7.54 6.56 23.20
C ALA A 529 -6.70 7.74 22.65
N GLN A 530 -5.79 7.47 21.74
CA GLN A 530 -4.96 8.49 21.10
C GLN A 530 -5.81 9.49 20.30
N LEU A 531 -6.71 9.00 19.44
CA LEU A 531 -7.63 9.84 18.66
C LEU A 531 -8.51 10.71 19.56
N ALA A 532 -9.00 10.15 20.68
CA ALA A 532 -9.83 10.88 21.64
C ALA A 532 -9.05 12.00 22.34
N ARG A 533 -7.77 11.76 22.74
CA ARG A 533 -6.91 12.81 23.29
C ARG A 533 -6.60 13.91 22.28
N VAL A 534 -6.34 13.53 21.02
CA VAL A 534 -6.18 14.51 19.93
C VAL A 534 -7.44 15.36 19.76
N ALA A 535 -8.62 14.70 19.70
CA ALA A 535 -9.90 15.41 19.61
C ALA A 535 -10.12 16.38 20.81
N ALA A 536 -9.76 15.94 22.02
CA ALA A 536 -9.87 16.78 23.22
C ALA A 536 -8.91 17.99 23.18
N LYS A 537 -7.68 17.83 22.65
CA LYS A 537 -6.66 18.89 22.52
C LYS A 537 -7.04 19.92 21.45
N THR A 538 -7.56 19.45 20.31
CA THR A 538 -7.86 20.29 19.12
C THR A 538 -9.29 20.82 19.09
N GLY A 539 -10.18 20.30 19.96
CA GLY A 539 -11.59 20.69 20.01
C GLY A 539 -12.44 20.15 18.85
N VAL A 540 -11.92 19.21 18.04
CA VAL A 540 -12.70 18.62 16.95
C VAL A 540 -13.59 17.48 17.45
N THR A 541 -14.69 17.25 16.74
CA THR A 541 -15.61 16.13 16.99
C THR A 541 -14.95 14.79 16.64
N ILE A 542 -15.34 13.72 17.33
CA ILE A 542 -14.86 12.36 17.02
C ILE A 542 -16.04 11.37 16.92
N ALA A 543 -15.98 10.47 15.93
CA ALA A 543 -16.87 9.33 15.81
C ALA A 543 -16.15 8.01 16.13
N SER A 544 -16.83 7.11 16.85
CA SER A 544 -16.32 5.76 17.10
C SER A 544 -16.42 4.88 15.85
N GLY A 545 -15.63 3.82 15.77
CA GLY A 545 -15.94 2.71 14.87
C GLY A 545 -17.20 1.97 15.29
N SER A 546 -17.69 1.05 14.43
CA SER A 546 -18.93 0.29 14.70
C SER A 546 -18.87 -0.45 16.05
N LEU A 547 -19.84 -0.17 16.93
CA LEU A 547 -19.99 -0.79 18.24
C LEU A 547 -20.54 -2.22 18.20
N SER A 548 -20.83 -2.79 17.03
CA SER A 548 -21.39 -4.14 16.90
C SER A 548 -20.62 -5.20 17.69
N ALA A 549 -19.30 -5.09 17.78
CA ALA A 549 -18.49 -6.00 18.57
C ALA A 549 -18.75 -5.91 20.09
N ALA A 550 -18.91 -4.70 20.63
CA ALA A 550 -19.19 -4.48 22.05
C ALA A 550 -20.66 -4.81 22.40
N LEU A 551 -21.57 -4.60 21.46
CA LEU A 551 -22.98 -4.98 21.61
C LEU A 551 -23.18 -6.51 21.70
N GLN A 552 -22.29 -7.28 21.04
CA GLN A 552 -22.29 -8.75 21.11
C GLN A 552 -21.47 -9.30 22.28
N ASN A 553 -20.47 -8.54 22.78
CA ASN A 553 -19.59 -8.98 23.85
C ASN A 553 -19.19 -7.78 24.75
N ASP A 554 -19.80 -7.69 25.91
CA ASP A 554 -19.60 -6.61 26.88
C ASP A 554 -18.14 -6.46 27.34
N ALA A 555 -17.31 -7.51 27.27
CA ALA A 555 -15.88 -7.44 27.58
C ALA A 555 -15.10 -6.49 26.62
N LEU A 556 -15.67 -6.18 25.47
CA LEU A 556 -15.05 -5.26 24.50
C LEU A 556 -15.49 -3.79 24.66
N THR A 557 -16.39 -3.50 25.60
CA THR A 557 -16.91 -2.15 25.87
C THR A 557 -15.78 -1.15 26.13
N SER A 558 -14.74 -1.53 26.88
CA SER A 558 -13.60 -0.66 27.19
C SER A 558 -12.84 -0.18 25.96
N THR A 559 -12.88 -0.94 24.86
CA THR A 559 -12.20 -0.58 23.61
C THR A 559 -12.87 0.59 22.89
N PHE A 560 -14.10 0.94 23.25
CA PHE A 560 -14.89 2.05 22.74
C PHE A 560 -15.08 3.15 23.79
N SER A 561 -15.45 2.79 25.04
CA SER A 561 -15.73 3.77 26.11
C SER A 561 -14.51 4.61 26.47
N VAL A 562 -13.29 4.14 26.14
CA VAL A 562 -12.05 4.93 26.23
C VAL A 562 -12.13 6.25 25.47
N ILE A 563 -12.94 6.34 24.39
CA ILE A 563 -13.14 7.59 23.65
C ILE A 563 -13.75 8.66 24.54
N ARG A 564 -14.79 8.31 25.32
CA ARG A 564 -15.43 9.22 26.26
C ARG A 564 -14.55 9.53 27.47
N SER A 565 -13.79 8.53 27.97
CA SER A 565 -12.88 8.73 29.09
C SER A 565 -11.78 9.73 28.79
N GLU A 566 -11.19 9.65 27.59
CA GLU A 566 -10.10 10.53 27.15
C GLU A 566 -10.59 11.87 26.59
N ASN A 567 -11.88 11.95 26.20
CA ASN A 567 -12.51 13.18 25.70
C ASN A 567 -13.84 13.45 26.43
N PRO A 568 -13.82 13.75 27.73
CA PRO A 568 -15.02 13.81 28.58
C PRO A 568 -15.97 14.94 28.24
N ARG A 569 -15.48 16.04 27.64
CA ARG A 569 -16.27 17.23 27.28
C ARG A 569 -16.49 17.42 25.78
N GLY A 570 -15.78 16.66 24.96
CA GLY A 570 -15.87 16.80 23.50
C GLY A 570 -17.15 16.19 22.92
N PHE A 571 -17.45 16.55 21.70
CA PHE A 571 -18.57 15.97 20.96
C PHE A 571 -18.16 14.58 20.44
N VAL A 572 -18.90 13.55 20.85
CA VAL A 572 -18.64 12.14 20.51
C VAL A 572 -19.85 11.57 19.80
N MET A 573 -19.63 10.91 18.65
CA MET A 573 -20.65 10.16 17.92
C MET A 573 -20.44 8.66 18.12
N ALA A 574 -21.46 7.94 18.58
CA ALA A 574 -21.49 6.48 18.54
C ALA A 574 -21.79 6.01 17.11
N ASN A 575 -21.40 4.78 16.76
CA ASN A 575 -21.60 4.25 15.40
C ASN A 575 -22.14 2.82 15.43
N VAL A 576 -23.22 2.56 14.68
CA VAL A 576 -23.83 1.22 14.53
C VAL A 576 -24.18 0.93 13.08
N SER A 577 -24.38 -0.35 12.73
CA SER A 577 -24.89 -0.75 11.41
C SER A 577 -26.39 -0.47 11.26
N ALA A 578 -26.86 -0.23 10.04
CA ALA A 578 -28.27 -0.14 9.71
C ALA A 578 -29.09 -1.42 10.02
N GLY A 579 -28.42 -2.56 10.16
CA GLY A 579 -29.01 -3.81 10.60
C GLY A 579 -29.19 -3.93 12.13
N THR A 580 -28.65 -2.97 12.91
CA THR A 580 -28.71 -3.00 14.37
C THR A 580 -30.14 -2.78 14.88
N SER A 581 -30.53 -3.51 15.94
CA SER A 581 -31.85 -3.31 16.57
C SER A 581 -31.95 -1.92 17.23
N GLN A 582 -33.19 -1.41 17.36
CA GLN A 582 -33.44 -0.16 18.07
C GLN A 582 -32.87 -0.18 19.51
N SER A 583 -33.05 -1.27 20.25
CA SER A 583 -32.56 -1.42 21.64
C SER A 583 -31.04 -1.38 21.71
N ASP A 584 -30.36 -2.04 20.78
CA ASP A 584 -28.91 -2.05 20.73
C ASP A 584 -28.33 -0.71 20.29
N ALA A 585 -28.99 0.00 19.37
CA ALA A 585 -28.61 1.36 19.01
C ALA A 585 -28.66 2.31 20.21
N MET A 586 -29.66 2.20 21.08
CA MET A 586 -29.73 2.98 22.33
C MET A 586 -28.64 2.57 23.33
N ARG A 587 -28.35 1.27 23.48
CA ARG A 587 -27.22 0.80 24.29
C ARG A 587 -25.88 1.37 23.78
N ALA A 588 -25.71 1.50 22.47
CA ALA A 588 -24.50 2.10 21.88
C ALA A 588 -24.35 3.59 22.26
N VAL A 589 -25.44 4.33 22.26
CA VAL A 589 -25.48 5.74 22.70
C VAL A 589 -25.09 5.84 24.18
N ASP A 590 -25.73 5.02 25.04
CA ASP A 590 -25.48 5.01 26.48
C ASP A 590 -24.03 4.59 26.81
N MET A 591 -23.49 3.58 26.12
CA MET A 591 -22.13 3.06 26.32
C MET A 591 -21.06 4.14 26.12
N LEU A 592 -21.25 5.06 25.18
CA LEU A 592 -20.33 6.16 24.91
C LEU A 592 -20.79 7.49 25.51
N GLN A 593 -21.96 7.53 26.15
CA GLN A 593 -22.61 8.81 26.49
C GLN A 593 -22.53 9.77 25.29
N ALA A 594 -22.96 9.26 24.13
CA ALA A 594 -22.75 9.90 22.84
C ALA A 594 -23.66 11.11 22.67
N ASN A 595 -23.14 12.16 22.03
CA ASN A 595 -23.88 13.36 21.68
C ASN A 595 -24.73 13.20 20.41
N ALA A 596 -24.33 12.25 19.53
CA ALA A 596 -25.04 11.88 18.32
C ALA A 596 -24.81 10.40 17.99
N LEU A 597 -25.64 9.83 17.12
CA LEU A 597 -25.52 8.47 16.63
C LEU A 597 -25.29 8.46 15.12
N GLN A 598 -24.20 7.85 14.68
CA GLN A 598 -24.02 7.49 13.26
C GLN A 598 -24.62 6.10 13.01
N VAL A 599 -25.40 5.98 11.95
CA VAL A 599 -25.91 4.70 11.42
C VAL A 599 -25.28 4.48 10.06
N HIS A 600 -24.36 3.50 9.94
CA HIS A 600 -23.66 3.28 8.68
C HIS A 600 -24.40 2.31 7.76
N LEU A 601 -24.34 2.65 6.45
CA LEU A 601 -24.75 1.81 5.33
C LEU A 601 -23.48 1.24 4.69
N ASN A 602 -23.43 -0.07 4.53
CA ASN A 602 -22.24 -0.74 4.01
C ASN A 602 -22.60 -1.97 3.15
N ALA A 603 -23.68 -1.86 2.34
CA ALA A 603 -24.21 -2.99 1.57
C ALA A 603 -23.16 -3.65 0.66
N ALA A 604 -22.33 -2.85 -0.02
CA ALA A 604 -21.27 -3.38 -0.87
C ALA A 604 -20.22 -4.15 -0.07
N GLN A 605 -19.82 -3.63 1.10
CA GLN A 605 -18.91 -4.31 2.03
C GLN A 605 -19.52 -5.63 2.52
N GLU A 606 -20.77 -5.62 2.99
CA GLU A 606 -21.46 -6.80 3.53
C GLU A 606 -21.60 -7.92 2.47
N LEU A 607 -21.92 -7.57 1.22
CA LEU A 607 -22.03 -8.54 0.14
C LEU A 607 -20.69 -9.19 -0.25
N VAL A 608 -19.60 -8.47 -0.11
CA VAL A 608 -18.24 -8.98 -0.38
C VAL A 608 -17.68 -9.73 0.83
N MET A 609 -17.99 -9.29 2.04
CA MET A 609 -17.52 -9.92 3.27
C MET A 609 -18.02 -11.37 3.37
N PRO A 610 -17.15 -12.39 3.63
CA PRO A 610 -17.57 -13.80 3.69
C PRO A 610 -18.70 -14.05 4.71
N GLU A 611 -18.60 -13.44 5.88
CA GLU A 611 -19.53 -13.52 7.00
C GLU A 611 -20.60 -12.42 7.02
N GLY A 612 -20.68 -11.60 5.96
CA GLY A 612 -21.55 -10.42 5.92
C GLY A 612 -23.03 -10.74 5.66
N ASP A 613 -23.86 -9.75 5.94
CA ASP A 613 -25.31 -9.82 5.70
C ASP A 613 -25.65 -9.89 4.21
N ARG A 614 -26.75 -10.57 3.91
CA ARG A 614 -27.28 -10.72 2.55
C ARG A 614 -28.72 -10.23 2.42
N ASP A 615 -29.31 -9.68 3.51
CA ASP A 615 -30.68 -9.19 3.54
C ASP A 615 -30.75 -7.76 4.09
N PHE A 616 -30.96 -6.80 3.19
CA PHE A 616 -31.02 -5.37 3.49
C PHE A 616 -32.45 -4.82 3.49
N ARG A 617 -33.47 -5.68 3.34
CA ARG A 617 -34.87 -5.26 3.19
C ARG A 617 -35.39 -4.45 4.37
N ASN A 618 -34.88 -4.69 5.57
CA ASN A 618 -35.33 -4.04 6.79
C ASN A 618 -34.51 -2.80 7.20
N TRP A 619 -33.45 -2.45 6.49
CA TRP A 619 -32.56 -1.34 6.90
C TRP A 619 -33.30 -0.03 7.04
N LEU A 620 -34.12 0.37 6.05
CA LEU A 620 -34.86 1.64 6.10
C LEU A 620 -35.84 1.68 7.27
N LYS A 621 -36.53 0.57 7.55
CA LYS A 621 -37.45 0.44 8.69
C LYS A 621 -36.70 0.50 10.04
N ASN A 622 -35.56 -0.14 10.15
CA ASN A 622 -34.72 -0.06 11.34
C ASN A 622 -34.22 1.36 11.59
N ILE A 623 -33.78 2.05 10.54
CA ILE A 623 -33.33 3.44 10.62
C ILE A 623 -34.49 4.31 11.13
N GLU A 624 -35.70 4.18 10.59
CA GLU A 624 -36.91 4.90 11.08
C GLU A 624 -37.13 4.68 12.57
N GLN A 625 -37.04 3.43 13.05
CA GLN A 625 -37.23 3.11 14.47
C GLN A 625 -36.12 3.70 15.35
N ILE A 626 -34.86 3.64 14.89
CA ILE A 626 -33.71 4.25 15.56
C ILE A 626 -33.89 5.76 15.67
N VAL A 627 -34.23 6.44 14.56
CA VAL A 627 -34.48 7.90 14.51
C VAL A 627 -35.51 8.29 15.53
N ARG A 628 -36.68 7.65 15.52
CA ARG A 628 -37.80 7.93 16.47
C ARG A 628 -37.38 7.75 17.95
N SER A 629 -36.46 6.82 18.24
CA SER A 629 -35.99 6.62 19.60
C SER A 629 -34.94 7.62 20.01
N CYS A 630 -34.05 7.96 19.13
CA CYS A 630 -33.04 8.99 19.35
C CYS A 630 -33.66 10.37 19.52
N GLU A 631 -34.74 10.69 18.78
CA GLU A 631 -35.51 11.92 18.97
C GLU A 631 -36.05 12.08 20.39
N ARG A 632 -36.59 10.99 21.00
CA ARG A 632 -37.04 11.00 22.38
C ARG A 632 -35.93 11.27 23.39
N MET A 633 -34.70 10.85 23.06
CA MET A 633 -33.50 11.07 23.87
C MET A 633 -32.78 12.38 23.54
N ARG A 634 -33.27 13.14 22.54
CA ARG A 634 -32.65 14.36 21.98
C ARG A 634 -31.21 14.08 21.47
N VAL A 635 -30.99 12.91 20.87
CA VAL A 635 -29.73 12.50 20.25
C VAL A 635 -29.90 12.54 18.74
N PRO A 636 -29.27 13.45 18.01
CA PRO A 636 -29.36 13.51 16.55
C PRO A 636 -28.76 12.25 15.89
N VAL A 637 -29.36 11.85 14.76
CA VAL A 637 -28.92 10.69 13.97
C VAL A 637 -28.32 11.14 12.64
N VAL A 638 -27.12 10.66 12.32
CA VAL A 638 -26.45 10.82 11.03
C VAL A 638 -26.42 9.46 10.32
N VAL A 639 -27.07 9.35 9.16
CA VAL A 639 -26.95 8.15 8.35
C VAL A 639 -25.78 8.31 7.38
N LYS A 640 -24.81 7.39 7.43
CA LYS A 640 -23.57 7.53 6.67
C LYS A 640 -23.29 6.32 5.79
N GLU A 641 -22.76 6.55 4.60
CA GLU A 641 -22.18 5.52 3.75
C GLU A 641 -20.72 5.20 4.17
N THR A 642 -20.12 4.15 3.65
CA THR A 642 -18.78 3.66 4.07
C THR A 642 -17.76 3.60 2.93
N GLY A 643 -17.91 4.43 1.90
CA GLY A 643 -16.92 4.56 0.83
C GLY A 643 -17.46 4.36 -0.59
N CYS A 644 -18.81 4.28 -0.76
CA CYS A 644 -19.44 4.15 -2.08
C CYS A 644 -20.30 5.36 -2.46
N GLY A 645 -20.44 6.38 -1.59
CA GLY A 645 -21.24 7.57 -1.85
C GLY A 645 -22.74 7.34 -1.75
N MET A 646 -23.50 8.45 -1.73
CA MET A 646 -24.97 8.47 -1.73
C MET A 646 -25.50 9.28 -2.90
N THR A 647 -26.61 8.83 -3.51
CA THR A 647 -27.35 9.61 -4.48
C THR A 647 -28.40 10.51 -3.79
N ALA A 648 -28.84 11.55 -4.48
CA ALA A 648 -29.96 12.39 -4.03
C ALA A 648 -31.22 11.55 -3.74
N ARG A 649 -31.46 10.48 -4.52
CA ARG A 649 -32.55 9.52 -4.31
C ARG A 649 -32.45 8.80 -2.96
N ASP A 650 -31.23 8.40 -2.56
CA ASP A 650 -31.02 7.75 -1.27
C ASP A 650 -31.28 8.73 -0.12
N VAL A 651 -30.79 9.96 -0.25
CA VAL A 651 -31.03 11.04 0.73
C VAL A 651 -32.51 11.35 0.88
N LEU A 652 -33.27 11.41 -0.22
CA LEU A 652 -34.73 11.59 -0.18
C LEU A 652 -35.42 10.47 0.60
N ARG A 653 -35.10 9.22 0.34
CA ARG A 653 -35.63 8.05 1.07
C ARG A 653 -35.32 8.10 2.57
N LEU A 654 -34.12 8.54 2.93
CA LEU A 654 -33.70 8.69 4.33
C LEU A 654 -34.45 9.84 5.01
N ARG A 655 -34.62 10.98 4.32
CA ARG A 655 -35.41 12.12 4.79
C ARG A 655 -36.86 11.70 5.09
N ASP A 656 -37.46 10.93 4.17
CA ASP A 656 -38.88 10.52 4.28
C ASP A 656 -39.16 9.63 5.51
N VAL A 657 -38.13 9.01 6.10
CA VAL A 657 -38.19 8.27 7.38
C VAL A 657 -37.65 9.07 8.57
N GLY A 658 -37.47 10.39 8.42
CA GLY A 658 -37.14 11.31 9.50
C GLY A 658 -35.65 11.56 9.71
N VAL A 659 -34.76 11.04 8.86
CA VAL A 659 -33.32 11.34 8.91
C VAL A 659 -33.08 12.80 8.54
N ARG A 660 -32.38 13.54 9.41
CA ARG A 660 -32.10 14.98 9.23
C ARG A 660 -30.64 15.26 8.84
N ALA A 661 -29.73 14.33 9.04
CA ALA A 661 -28.35 14.48 8.66
C ALA A 661 -27.83 13.21 7.96
N VAL A 662 -27.06 13.37 6.88
CA VAL A 662 -26.40 12.29 6.17
C VAL A 662 -24.91 12.60 5.96
N ASP A 663 -24.04 11.58 6.00
CA ASP A 663 -22.65 11.67 5.57
C ASP A 663 -22.49 10.84 4.29
N VAL A 664 -22.18 11.51 3.18
CA VAL A 664 -22.16 10.86 1.86
C VAL A 664 -21.05 9.84 1.71
N SER A 665 -19.94 9.97 2.42
CA SER A 665 -18.81 9.04 2.47
C SER A 665 -18.49 8.39 1.13
N GLY A 666 -18.05 9.20 0.17
CA GLY A 666 -17.84 8.79 -1.20
C GLY A 666 -16.54 8.03 -1.43
N ARG A 667 -16.43 7.49 -2.63
CA ARG A 667 -15.24 6.81 -3.14
C ARG A 667 -14.01 7.74 -3.17
N GLY A 668 -12.82 7.18 -3.00
CA GLY A 668 -11.53 7.89 -3.04
C GLY A 668 -10.79 7.92 -1.70
N GLY A 669 -11.41 7.43 -0.60
CA GLY A 669 -10.77 7.15 0.69
C GLY A 669 -10.51 5.66 0.89
N THR A 670 -10.68 5.18 2.14
CA THR A 670 -10.62 3.75 2.47
C THR A 670 -11.71 2.97 1.73
N ASN A 671 -11.31 1.93 1.01
CA ASN A 671 -12.23 1.09 0.23
C ASN A 671 -12.49 -0.24 0.95
N PHE A 672 -13.61 -0.34 1.64
CA PHE A 672 -13.98 -1.54 2.38
C PHE A 672 -14.33 -2.73 1.48
N VAL A 673 -14.77 -2.51 0.24
CA VAL A 673 -14.97 -3.60 -0.73
C VAL A 673 -13.65 -4.30 -1.04
N THR A 674 -12.61 -3.53 -1.31
CA THR A 674 -11.25 -4.07 -1.55
C THR A 674 -10.66 -4.72 -0.30
N ILE A 675 -10.91 -4.15 0.91
CA ILE A 675 -10.48 -4.75 2.18
C ILE A 675 -11.12 -6.12 2.37
N GLU A 676 -12.44 -6.23 2.19
CA GLU A 676 -13.14 -7.50 2.38
C GLU A 676 -12.81 -8.53 1.28
N ASN A 677 -12.59 -8.05 0.04
CA ASN A 677 -12.12 -8.92 -1.05
C ASN A 677 -10.74 -9.50 -0.76
N ALA A 678 -9.83 -8.70 -0.19
CA ALA A 678 -8.49 -9.16 0.23
C ALA A 678 -8.53 -10.18 1.39
N ARG A 679 -9.58 -10.18 2.22
CA ARG A 679 -9.80 -11.16 3.30
C ARG A 679 -10.35 -12.50 2.80
N ARG A 680 -10.86 -12.58 1.57
CA ARG A 680 -11.40 -13.81 0.98
C ARG A 680 -10.26 -14.75 0.54
N SER A 681 -10.47 -16.05 0.71
CA SER A 681 -9.50 -17.07 0.28
C SER A 681 -9.29 -17.10 -1.25
N HIS A 682 -10.27 -16.63 -2.03
CA HIS A 682 -10.25 -16.70 -3.50
C HIS A 682 -10.54 -15.36 -4.19
N GLY A 683 -10.58 -14.22 -3.48
CA GLY A 683 -10.88 -12.92 -4.09
C GLY A 683 -12.21 -12.93 -4.88
N GLY A 684 -12.22 -12.39 -6.10
CA GLY A 684 -13.31 -12.51 -7.07
C GLY A 684 -14.28 -11.34 -7.16
N TYR A 685 -14.05 -10.25 -6.39
CA TYR A 685 -14.85 -9.03 -6.41
C TYR A 685 -14.02 -7.78 -6.74
N ASP A 686 -12.87 -7.95 -7.40
CA ASP A 686 -11.97 -6.85 -7.78
C ASP A 686 -12.67 -5.84 -8.71
N TYR A 687 -13.60 -6.30 -9.55
CA TYR A 687 -14.44 -5.48 -10.41
C TYR A 687 -15.38 -4.51 -9.65
N LEU A 688 -15.56 -4.69 -8.34
CA LEU A 688 -16.28 -3.75 -7.47
C LEU A 688 -15.37 -2.72 -6.78
N ALA A 689 -14.06 -2.71 -7.04
CA ALA A 689 -13.13 -1.78 -6.41
C ALA A 689 -13.48 -0.31 -6.68
N ASP A 690 -14.00 -0.03 -7.87
CA ASP A 690 -14.44 1.32 -8.28
C ASP A 690 -15.96 1.53 -8.16
N TRP A 691 -16.67 0.68 -7.43
CA TRP A 691 -18.10 0.80 -7.24
C TRP A 691 -18.49 2.05 -6.45
N GLY A 692 -19.47 2.80 -6.96
CA GLY A 692 -20.07 3.94 -6.28
C GLY A 692 -19.59 5.31 -6.80
N LEU A 693 -20.09 6.37 -6.13
CA LEU A 693 -19.81 7.75 -6.44
C LEU A 693 -18.65 8.30 -5.59
N THR A 694 -17.85 9.17 -6.14
CA THR A 694 -16.93 9.99 -5.35
C THR A 694 -17.72 10.93 -4.41
N THR A 695 -17.03 11.46 -3.41
CA THR A 695 -17.62 12.47 -2.50
C THR A 695 -18.14 13.68 -3.27
N VAL A 696 -17.37 14.15 -4.26
CA VAL A 696 -17.75 15.30 -5.10
C VAL A 696 -18.98 15.00 -5.96
N GLU A 697 -19.04 13.83 -6.61
CA GLU A 697 -20.19 13.41 -7.42
C GLU A 697 -21.46 13.33 -6.57
N SER A 698 -21.38 12.76 -5.37
CA SER A 698 -22.50 12.69 -4.42
C SER A 698 -23.00 14.08 -4.02
N LEU A 699 -22.09 14.99 -3.65
CA LEU A 699 -22.45 16.37 -3.27
C LEU A 699 -23.09 17.13 -4.43
N ILE A 700 -22.58 16.97 -5.66
CA ILE A 700 -23.14 17.61 -6.86
C ILE A 700 -24.55 17.07 -7.17
N ASP A 701 -24.75 15.75 -7.08
CA ASP A 701 -26.06 15.13 -7.33
C ASP A 701 -27.11 15.61 -6.32
N ILE A 702 -26.75 15.65 -5.03
CA ILE A 702 -27.62 16.15 -3.97
C ILE A 702 -27.97 17.64 -4.19
N ARG A 703 -26.97 18.47 -4.50
CA ARG A 703 -27.13 19.90 -4.73
C ARG A 703 -28.07 20.23 -5.92
N LYS A 704 -28.10 19.38 -6.94
CA LYS A 704 -28.98 19.55 -8.12
C LYS A 704 -30.43 19.17 -7.82
N CYS A 705 -30.71 18.47 -6.74
CA CYS A 705 -32.04 17.94 -6.43
C CYS A 705 -32.98 19.03 -5.87
N GLU A 706 -33.95 19.46 -6.64
CA GLU A 706 -34.94 20.51 -6.25
C GLU A 706 -35.75 20.13 -5.00
N ALA A 707 -36.09 18.84 -4.84
CA ALA A 707 -36.83 18.37 -3.67
C ALA A 707 -36.04 18.46 -2.36
N LEU A 708 -34.68 18.41 -2.44
CA LEU A 708 -33.79 18.63 -1.30
C LEU A 708 -33.50 20.10 -1.07
N LYS A 709 -33.56 20.95 -2.08
CA LYS A 709 -33.51 22.41 -1.90
C LYS A 709 -34.75 22.94 -1.17
N ALA A 710 -35.93 22.40 -1.51
CA ALA A 710 -37.21 22.82 -0.90
C ALA A 710 -37.34 22.33 0.55
N ASN A 711 -36.82 21.17 0.88
CA ASN A 711 -36.79 20.60 2.24
C ASN A 711 -35.43 19.94 2.48
N PRO A 712 -34.46 20.71 3.00
CA PRO A 712 -33.10 20.30 3.08
C PRO A 712 -32.85 19.21 4.15
N VAL A 713 -31.89 18.34 3.88
CA VAL A 713 -31.24 17.46 4.85
C VAL A 713 -29.84 18.01 5.09
N GLU A 714 -29.37 17.99 6.30
CA GLU A 714 -27.99 18.40 6.62
C GLU A 714 -27.00 17.42 6.01
N ILE A 715 -26.00 17.91 5.30
CA ILE A 715 -25.04 17.08 4.58
C ILE A 715 -23.69 17.17 5.26
N PHE A 716 -23.16 16.04 5.68
CA PHE A 716 -21.76 15.85 6.03
C PHE A 716 -21.05 15.18 4.85
N ALA A 717 -19.76 15.44 4.72
CA ALA A 717 -18.96 14.87 3.65
C ALA A 717 -17.75 14.16 4.22
N SER A 718 -17.50 12.97 3.76
CA SER A 718 -16.26 12.23 4.03
C SER A 718 -15.91 11.33 2.85
N GLY A 719 -14.74 10.68 2.90
CA GLY A 719 -14.23 9.85 1.80
C GLY A 719 -13.28 10.63 0.88
N GLY A 720 -11.99 10.30 0.95
CA GLY A 720 -10.95 10.87 0.11
C GLY A 720 -10.53 12.31 0.42
N VAL A 721 -10.87 12.84 1.58
CA VAL A 721 -10.43 14.16 2.06
C VAL A 721 -8.99 14.04 2.57
N ARG A 722 -8.05 14.81 2.00
CA ARG A 722 -6.60 14.72 2.27
C ARG A 722 -5.93 16.05 2.56
N THR A 723 -6.60 17.15 2.27
CA THR A 723 -6.04 18.49 2.42
C THR A 723 -7.08 19.47 2.97
N PRO A 724 -6.68 20.56 3.61
CA PRO A 724 -7.58 21.65 3.98
C PRO A 724 -8.37 22.22 2.80
N LEU A 725 -7.76 22.19 1.61
CA LEU A 725 -8.42 22.63 0.38
C LEU A 725 -9.60 21.72 0.02
N ASP A 726 -9.50 20.40 0.23
CA ASP A 726 -10.60 19.46 0.00
C ASP A 726 -11.74 19.69 0.99
N VAL A 727 -11.40 20.05 2.23
CA VAL A 727 -12.40 20.44 3.24
C VAL A 727 -13.21 21.65 2.75
N VAL A 728 -12.52 22.72 2.32
CA VAL A 728 -13.20 23.94 1.84
C VAL A 728 -13.98 23.64 0.55
N ARG A 729 -13.50 22.79 -0.33
CA ARG A 729 -14.23 22.33 -1.53
C ARG A 729 -15.54 21.60 -1.16
N ALA A 730 -15.49 20.69 -0.17
CA ALA A 730 -16.68 19.98 0.29
C ALA A 730 -17.71 20.95 0.92
N LEU A 731 -17.26 21.91 1.74
CA LEU A 731 -18.11 22.93 2.35
C LEU A 731 -18.77 23.82 1.28
N ALA A 732 -18.02 24.26 0.27
CA ALA A 732 -18.53 25.05 -0.84
C ALA A 732 -19.56 24.26 -1.70
N LEU A 733 -19.40 22.94 -1.81
CA LEU A 733 -20.36 22.06 -2.48
C LEU A 733 -21.62 21.80 -1.64
N GLY A 734 -21.70 22.32 -0.40
CA GLY A 734 -22.92 22.28 0.42
C GLY A 734 -22.80 21.42 1.69
N ALA A 735 -21.66 20.85 1.99
CA ALA A 735 -21.45 20.14 3.26
C ALA A 735 -21.47 21.13 4.45
N SER A 736 -22.02 20.69 5.59
CA SER A 736 -21.99 21.41 6.87
C SER A 736 -20.74 21.04 7.69
N ALA A 737 -20.28 19.79 7.57
CA ALA A 737 -19.11 19.28 8.25
C ALA A 737 -18.37 18.26 7.38
N VAL A 738 -17.06 18.07 7.65
CA VAL A 738 -16.19 17.24 6.83
C VAL A 738 -15.41 16.25 7.71
N GLY A 739 -15.61 14.96 7.43
CA GLY A 739 -15.00 13.86 8.16
C GLY A 739 -13.71 13.37 7.50
N VAL A 740 -12.68 13.21 8.30
CA VAL A 740 -11.38 12.71 7.87
C VAL A 740 -11.08 11.41 8.62
N ALA A 741 -10.79 10.33 7.90
CA ALA A 741 -10.46 9.04 8.48
C ALA A 741 -9.04 8.59 8.10
N GLY A 742 -8.85 8.16 6.85
CA GLY A 742 -7.59 7.53 6.40
C GLY A 742 -6.36 8.41 6.58
N GLU A 743 -6.46 9.71 6.26
CA GLU A 743 -5.38 10.68 6.43
C GLU A 743 -4.95 10.79 7.90
N PHE A 744 -5.90 10.98 8.81
CA PHE A 744 -5.60 11.12 10.23
C PHE A 744 -5.14 9.82 10.88
N LEU A 745 -5.68 8.67 10.42
CA LEU A 745 -5.21 7.37 10.88
C LEU A 745 -3.75 7.14 10.45
N HIS A 746 -3.43 7.46 9.21
CA HIS A 746 -2.08 7.32 8.67
C HIS A 746 -1.07 8.15 9.46
N THR A 747 -1.34 9.43 9.68
CA THR A 747 -0.49 10.30 10.49
C THR A 747 -0.33 9.76 11.91
N LEU A 748 -1.44 9.33 12.56
CA LEU A 748 -1.37 8.77 13.90
C LEU A 748 -0.49 7.53 13.97
N MET A 749 -0.62 6.62 13.00
CA MET A 749 0.09 5.34 13.01
C MET A 749 1.57 5.47 12.68
N HIS A 750 1.95 6.45 11.87
CA HIS A 750 3.33 6.60 11.37
C HIS A 750 4.12 7.71 12.06
N GLU A 751 3.44 8.76 12.53
CA GLU A 751 4.08 9.96 13.10
C GLU A 751 3.68 10.22 14.57
N GLY A 752 2.60 9.59 15.02
CA GLY A 752 2.17 9.62 16.42
C GLY A 752 1.14 10.71 16.77
N GLU A 753 0.78 10.77 18.08
CA GLU A 753 -0.31 11.60 18.61
C GLU A 753 -0.02 13.11 18.48
N ASP A 754 1.22 13.53 18.76
CA ASP A 754 1.58 14.94 18.71
C ASP A 754 1.61 15.48 17.27
N ALA A 755 2.08 14.68 16.30
CA ALA A 755 2.05 15.03 14.89
C ALA A 755 0.62 15.18 14.38
N LEU A 756 -0.29 14.27 14.74
CA LEU A 756 -1.70 14.39 14.38
C LEU A 756 -2.36 15.62 15.05
N THR A 757 -2.01 15.92 16.30
CA THR A 757 -2.52 17.11 16.97
C THR A 757 -2.09 18.38 16.24
N GLN A 758 -0.82 18.46 15.83
CA GLN A 758 -0.30 19.57 15.05
C GLN A 758 -0.96 19.65 13.68
N GLN A 759 -1.06 18.53 12.96
CA GLN A 759 -1.73 18.47 11.64
C GLN A 759 -3.16 19.02 11.70
N ILE A 760 -3.96 18.61 12.67
CA ILE A 760 -5.34 19.10 12.80
C ILE A 760 -5.37 20.59 13.11
N SER A 761 -4.49 21.07 13.98
CA SER A 761 -4.39 22.49 14.31
C SER A 761 -4.00 23.33 13.09
N ASP A 762 -3.01 22.85 12.32
CA ASP A 762 -2.59 23.48 11.06
C ASP A 762 -3.73 23.48 10.02
N TRP A 763 -4.51 22.39 9.93
CA TRP A 763 -5.65 22.33 9.04
C TRP A 763 -6.75 23.33 9.42
N GLN A 764 -7.02 23.51 10.70
CA GLN A 764 -7.99 24.51 11.18
C GLN A 764 -7.56 25.93 10.78
N GLU A 765 -6.28 26.27 10.92
CA GLU A 765 -5.74 27.54 10.47
C GLU A 765 -5.78 27.69 8.95
N GLN A 766 -5.34 26.68 8.20
CA GLN A 766 -5.29 26.71 6.74
C GLN A 766 -6.69 26.79 6.12
N ILE A 767 -7.72 26.18 6.72
CA ILE A 767 -9.11 26.36 6.31
C ILE A 767 -9.50 27.84 6.40
N ARG A 768 -9.19 28.54 7.47
CA ARG A 768 -9.47 29.98 7.63
C ARG A 768 -8.70 30.81 6.60
N VAL A 769 -7.44 30.46 6.33
CA VAL A 769 -6.64 31.12 5.28
C VAL A 769 -7.29 30.98 3.91
N ILE A 770 -7.75 29.76 3.55
CA ILE A 770 -8.41 29.53 2.26
C ILE A 770 -9.74 30.30 2.18
N MET A 771 -10.53 30.31 3.26
CA MET A 771 -11.76 31.11 3.35
C MET A 771 -11.48 32.62 3.17
N ALA A 772 -10.44 33.14 3.80
CA ALA A 772 -10.03 34.54 3.64
C ALA A 772 -9.65 34.84 2.17
N LEU A 773 -8.89 33.97 1.51
CA LEU A 773 -8.53 34.10 0.09
C LEU A 773 -9.76 34.13 -0.83
N LEU A 774 -10.85 33.47 -0.45
CA LEU A 774 -12.12 33.47 -1.15
C LEU A 774 -13.01 34.67 -0.80
N GLY A 775 -12.60 35.49 0.17
CA GLY A 775 -13.40 36.62 0.68
C GLY A 775 -14.60 36.18 1.50
N CYS A 776 -14.51 35.03 2.18
CA CYS A 776 -15.56 34.45 3.03
C CYS A 776 -15.22 34.66 4.50
N LYS A 777 -16.13 35.22 5.29
CA LYS A 777 -16.01 35.39 6.75
C LYS A 777 -16.57 34.21 7.53
N SER A 778 -17.49 33.45 6.93
CA SER A 778 -18.15 32.30 7.54
C SER A 778 -18.25 31.13 6.56
N VAL A 779 -18.48 29.91 7.08
CA VAL A 779 -18.74 28.72 6.25
C VAL A 779 -20.01 28.89 5.40
N ALA A 780 -20.98 29.64 5.86
CA ALA A 780 -22.19 29.95 5.09
C ALA A 780 -21.85 30.70 3.79
N ASP A 781 -20.89 31.64 3.84
CA ASP A 781 -20.50 32.43 2.66
C ASP A 781 -19.92 31.58 1.55
N LEU A 782 -19.32 30.41 1.88
CA LEU A 782 -18.79 29.46 0.89
C LEU A 782 -19.90 28.85 0.03
N ARG A 783 -21.13 28.69 0.57
CA ARG A 783 -22.27 28.08 -0.14
C ARG A 783 -22.78 28.96 -1.28
N ASP A 784 -22.60 30.26 -1.17
CA ASP A 784 -23.01 31.25 -2.17
C ASP A 784 -21.98 31.41 -3.30
N LYS A 785 -20.77 30.89 -3.13
CA LYS A 785 -19.72 30.89 -4.15
C LYS A 785 -19.94 29.74 -5.15
N THR A 786 -20.88 29.92 -6.09
CA THR A 786 -21.31 28.85 -7.02
C THR A 786 -20.54 28.82 -8.35
N GLU A 787 -19.58 29.72 -8.56
CA GLU A 787 -18.94 29.93 -9.85
C GLU A 787 -17.69 29.07 -10.11
N PHE A 788 -17.40 28.10 -9.24
CA PHE A 788 -16.10 27.41 -9.20
C PHE A 788 -16.10 25.92 -9.59
N VAL A 789 -17.19 25.42 -10.13
CA VAL A 789 -17.23 24.03 -10.61
C VAL A 789 -16.83 24.01 -12.09
N HIS A 790 -15.74 23.32 -12.41
CA HIS A 790 -15.30 23.15 -13.79
C HIS A 790 -16.37 22.41 -14.61
N SER A 791 -16.57 22.82 -15.87
CA SER A 791 -17.62 22.33 -16.78
C SER A 791 -17.64 20.81 -17.00
N ASP A 792 -16.50 20.13 -16.79
CA ASP A 792 -16.36 18.69 -17.02
C ASP A 792 -17.07 17.82 -15.96
N CYS A 793 -17.37 18.38 -14.76
CA CYS A 793 -18.18 17.71 -13.73
C CYS A 793 -19.69 17.93 -13.90
N LEU A 794 -20.10 18.84 -14.79
CA LEU A 794 -21.49 19.16 -15.03
C LEU A 794 -22.07 18.37 -16.22
N GLY A 795 -21.44 17.28 -16.58
CA GLY A 795 -21.71 16.39 -17.71
C GLY A 795 -23.02 16.58 -18.42
N LYS A 796 -22.98 16.52 -19.74
CA LYS A 796 -24.09 16.64 -20.70
C LYS A 796 -25.37 15.95 -20.29
#